data_1b415048b0b588fbccd6e5ff59818117
#
_entry.id   1b415048b0b588fbccd6e5ff59818117
#
_cell.length_a   1.000
_cell.length_b   1.000
_cell.length_c   1.000
_cell.angle_alpha   90.00
_cell.angle_beta   90.00
_cell.angle_gamma   90.00
#
_symmetry.space_group_name_H-M   'P 1'
#
loop_
_entity.id
_entity.type
_entity.pdbx_description
1 polymer ?
#
loop_
_entity_poly.entity_id
_entity_poly.type
_entity_poly.pdbx_seq_one_letter_code
_entity_poly.pdbx_strand_id
1 'polypeptide(L)'
;MNTHVTHCLSFATIGLASLLIGHPPQEPREIIRFDRPFLFSYLSWENKVKVEGGRAVLRATPRGGAGTNIQPPIDLSADTDLVPTLQVNVGTNNKANRIKLMLVDDAERSGAWTFALPKSGTAWITPISGGPLSEPEELGKDATGKSKGKPNLKSLIQFQLLGDWSSDDALQVDVLKIGVSVPNAAATAAREKAQQAQAEAARQAEAARSELRTKYGTISAQSPRFLSYSFLGPQLVCLELESGKVSGAGLAKYVPQAGDEVQKDGAKVFLVRGGNRIGYLIGPKRDWLANIEKFEGDPLIEEYAADRNQYTLEGSGVTIRPVEVHRKSRPVNAAMPSYEMVLRHRVYLKLPSALSQGAEYTLNWGKVNVQGGPQKIRYAPDKTQSQAVHVNQIGFRPSDPVKRAFLSEWLGTGGVHSFGDAPKFRVVEAVTGATVATGTAKFTKKATEKELIQNKQVNYSLTDVYRMDFPQITKPGTYKVVVEGVGTSDPFPIAENVWQKAFRTQMRGLYHNRSGMELGPPYTTYRKPRDMHPADGQLVYQSTHSVLDGNEAFEKLEKTSTGKLVPEAWGGYHDAGDWNPRRVTHLKVTMAQMELFELFPGFGAEQSLNIPKPTKAPDILNEALWELDCFRRLQLPHGGVRFGIETNGDPIEGEVSWLQSMPAYVYAADPFSSWVYAAAAIRFSDLVKPYDPALSKTYRESAIKAMTWAEANLAPARSRIAWEMWDARNLAALLVYRSTKDDKWHQVFLENSVLTKPEPKLFAYGTAVQTDSAFVYSRLPQGLGKAELKLRAKVALEAEAQTALKYAESNGWNLTTNDVGKPAILGFYSSPNAIEVARAHFLTGKPEYLAGTVQACLFSGGANPNNLTYTSGLGVRSARPFKIDYRIPGQAIPEGITVYGNCDYVGWPDNGFFTWPIQWHVSRVGVPSPYNWPIHEALFETYLYPATEEYTVDAWAPNVFVWGYLAARK
;
A
#
# COMPACT_ATOMS: atom_id res chain seq x y z
N MET A 1 -2.57 -30.71 31.42
CA MET A 1 -3.05 -29.62 32.26
C MET A 1 -2.02 -28.52 32.23
N ASN A 2 -2.13 -27.61 31.30
CA ASN A 2 -1.48 -26.30 31.32
C ASN A 2 -2.25 -25.47 30.30
N THR A 3 -3.13 -24.68 30.83
CA THR A 3 -4.00 -23.78 30.11
C THR A 3 -3.17 -22.58 29.66
N HIS A 4 -2.87 -22.48 28.37
CA HIS A 4 -2.47 -21.24 27.76
C HIS A 4 -3.71 -20.33 27.67
N VAL A 5 -3.73 -19.35 28.54
CA VAL A 5 -4.74 -18.28 28.51
C VAL A 5 -4.41 -17.40 27.30
N THR A 6 -5.10 -17.65 26.20
CA THR A 6 -5.21 -16.74 25.07
C THR A 6 -6.10 -15.59 25.53
N HIS A 7 -5.51 -14.45 25.87
CA HIS A 7 -6.29 -13.24 26.14
C HIS A 7 -6.82 -12.69 24.80
N CYS A 8 -7.90 -13.27 24.35
CA CYS A 8 -8.85 -12.57 23.50
C CYS A 8 -9.47 -11.48 24.34
N LEU A 9 -9.10 -10.22 24.13
CA LEU A 9 -9.93 -9.09 24.50
C LEU A 9 -11.15 -9.11 23.56
N SER A 10 -12.06 -10.01 23.83
CA SER A 10 -13.43 -9.90 23.37
C SER A 10 -14.00 -8.65 24.00
N PHE A 11 -14.30 -7.64 23.18
CA PHE A 11 -15.31 -6.66 23.58
C PHE A 11 -16.59 -7.46 23.87
N ALA A 12 -16.83 -7.68 25.14
CA ALA A 12 -18.09 -8.18 25.60
C ALA A 12 -19.15 -7.19 25.14
N THR A 13 -19.87 -7.54 24.09
CA THR A 13 -21.18 -7.00 23.82
C THR A 13 -22.05 -7.31 25.05
N ILE A 14 -22.08 -6.37 25.97
CA ILE A 14 -23.08 -6.39 27.04
C ILE A 14 -24.41 -6.08 26.36
N GLY A 15 -25.07 -7.14 25.95
CA GLY A 15 -26.49 -7.10 25.75
C GLY A 15 -27.13 -6.82 27.11
N LEU A 16 -27.46 -5.59 27.40
CA LEU A 16 -28.37 -5.23 28.45
C LEU A 16 -29.61 -4.61 27.85
N ALA A 17 -30.49 -5.51 27.78
CA ALA A 17 -31.90 -5.47 27.89
C ALA A 17 -32.46 -4.16 28.39
N SER A 18 -33.41 -3.71 27.58
CA SER A 18 -34.70 -3.25 28.08
C SER A 18 -34.82 -3.19 29.63
N LEU A 19 -34.84 -1.97 30.13
CA LEU A 19 -35.85 -1.57 31.16
C LEU A 19 -35.61 -0.10 31.52
N LEU A 20 -36.74 0.59 31.60
CA LEU A 20 -36.96 1.96 32.04
C LEU A 20 -36.81 3.03 30.94
N ILE A 21 -37.76 3.01 30.01
CA ILE A 21 -38.26 4.22 29.38
C ILE A 21 -39.04 4.98 30.47
N GLY A 22 -38.32 5.68 31.33
CA GLY A 22 -38.95 6.69 32.19
C GLY A 22 -39.19 7.93 31.33
N HIS A 23 -40.43 8.25 31.07
CA HIS A 23 -40.73 9.57 30.52
C HIS A 23 -40.18 10.64 31.46
N PRO A 24 -39.47 11.65 30.97
CA PRO A 24 -39.09 12.77 31.81
C PRO A 24 -40.37 13.43 32.37
N PRO A 25 -40.40 13.84 33.63
CA PRO A 25 -41.60 14.41 34.26
C PRO A 25 -42.05 15.73 33.65
N GLN A 26 -41.29 16.31 32.75
CA GLN A 26 -41.59 17.51 31.98
C GLN A 26 -41.08 17.31 30.54
N GLU A 27 -41.87 17.67 29.53
CA GLU A 27 -41.42 17.62 28.14
C GLU A 27 -40.16 18.44 27.97
N PRO A 28 -39.10 17.90 27.27
CA PRO A 28 -37.91 18.66 27.00
C PRO A 28 -38.18 19.94 26.21
N ARG A 29 -37.51 21.01 26.58
CA ARG A 29 -37.57 22.26 25.83
C ARG A 29 -36.82 22.11 24.54
N GLU A 30 -37.51 22.30 23.42
CA GLU A 30 -36.96 22.19 22.08
C GLU A 30 -36.00 23.37 21.78
N ILE A 31 -34.79 23.07 21.27
CA ILE A 31 -33.78 24.05 20.92
C ILE A 31 -33.51 24.11 19.40
N ILE A 32 -33.77 23.02 18.68
CA ILE A 32 -33.63 22.97 17.23
C ILE A 32 -34.86 22.30 16.65
N ARG A 33 -35.53 23.00 15.71
CA ARG A 33 -36.68 22.54 14.94
C ARG A 33 -36.28 22.28 13.51
N PHE A 34 -36.76 21.19 12.93
CA PHE A 34 -36.58 20.86 11.53
C PHE A 34 -37.74 21.42 10.66
N ASP A 35 -38.24 22.62 10.98
CA ASP A 35 -39.31 23.33 10.28
C ASP A 35 -38.83 24.13 9.06
N ARG A 36 -37.51 24.16 8.83
CA ARG A 36 -36.85 24.78 7.72
C ARG A 36 -35.84 23.83 7.09
N PRO A 37 -35.43 24.04 5.83
CA PRO A 37 -34.39 23.21 5.23
C PRO A 37 -33.03 23.45 5.90
N PHE A 38 -32.42 22.37 6.42
CA PHE A 38 -31.02 22.33 6.83
C PHE A 38 -30.25 21.59 5.77
N LEU A 39 -29.16 22.18 5.27
CA LEU A 39 -28.20 21.50 4.41
C LEU A 39 -27.17 20.82 5.28
N PHE A 40 -27.30 19.52 5.42
CA PHE A 40 -26.28 18.71 6.05
C PHE A 40 -25.12 18.56 5.09
N SER A 41 -23.99 19.12 5.45
CA SER A 41 -22.71 19.01 4.77
C SER A 41 -21.65 18.51 5.74
N TYR A 42 -20.44 18.38 5.25
CA TYR A 42 -19.30 17.91 6.01
C TYR A 42 -19.41 16.45 6.45
N LEU A 43 -18.26 15.78 6.57
CA LEU A 43 -18.12 14.40 7.01
C LEU A 43 -18.78 13.37 6.08
N SER A 44 -18.72 12.11 6.45
CA SER A 44 -19.06 10.96 5.60
C SER A 44 -20.54 10.74 5.35
N TRP A 45 -21.41 11.52 5.98
CA TRP A 45 -22.87 11.43 5.82
C TRP A 45 -23.49 12.55 4.98
N GLU A 46 -22.72 13.31 4.22
CA GLU A 46 -23.20 14.50 3.50
C GLU A 46 -24.51 14.28 2.72
N ASN A 47 -24.66 13.16 2.04
CA ASN A 47 -25.86 12.83 1.28
C ASN A 47 -26.79 11.80 1.97
N LYS A 48 -26.50 11.43 3.22
CA LYS A 48 -27.19 10.38 3.97
C LYS A 48 -28.11 10.94 5.05
N VAL A 49 -28.08 12.25 5.26
CA VAL A 49 -28.98 12.98 6.17
C VAL A 49 -29.73 14.04 5.37
N LYS A 50 -31.07 14.01 5.45
CA LYS A 50 -31.94 14.97 4.76
C LYS A 50 -33.02 15.46 5.71
N VAL A 51 -33.48 16.68 5.55
CA VAL A 51 -34.68 17.18 6.26
C VAL A 51 -35.90 16.93 5.39
N GLU A 52 -36.77 16.06 5.89
CA GLU A 52 -38.03 15.67 5.24
C GLU A 52 -39.14 15.58 6.25
N GLY A 53 -40.28 16.23 5.98
CA GLY A 53 -41.45 16.17 6.85
C GLY A 53 -41.21 16.63 8.29
N GLY A 54 -40.42 17.70 8.50
CA GLY A 54 -40.10 18.25 9.80
C GLY A 54 -39.19 17.42 10.70
N ARG A 55 -38.34 16.60 10.09
CA ARG A 55 -37.37 15.74 10.79
C ARG A 55 -36.08 15.57 9.98
N ALA A 56 -34.98 15.30 10.65
CA ALA A 56 -33.73 14.87 10.00
C ALA A 56 -33.75 13.33 9.80
N VAL A 57 -33.93 12.89 8.57
CA VAL A 57 -33.97 11.49 8.15
C VAL A 57 -32.55 10.99 7.89
N LEU A 58 -32.09 10.03 8.69
CA LEU A 58 -30.72 9.50 8.63
C LEU A 58 -30.75 8.03 8.20
N ARG A 59 -30.02 7.73 7.11
CA ARG A 59 -29.86 6.40 6.52
C ARG A 59 -28.40 6.16 6.22
N ALA A 60 -27.66 5.57 7.17
CA ALA A 60 -26.20 5.47 7.15
C ALA A 60 -25.70 4.24 7.92
N THR A 61 -24.43 4.25 8.29
CA THR A 61 -23.82 3.34 9.26
C THR A 61 -23.24 4.15 10.43
N PRO A 62 -22.95 3.55 11.60
CA PRO A 62 -22.29 4.25 12.71
C PRO A 62 -20.93 4.88 12.39
N ARG A 63 -20.33 4.58 11.23
CA ARG A 63 -19.07 5.18 10.77
C ARG A 63 -19.32 6.43 9.98
N GLY A 64 -19.43 7.56 10.67
CA GLY A 64 -19.55 8.84 10.01
C GLY A 64 -20.30 9.88 10.79
N GLY A 65 -20.63 10.97 10.09
CA GLY A 65 -21.38 12.07 10.62
C GLY A 65 -21.74 13.09 9.55
N ALA A 66 -22.65 14.01 9.90
CA ALA A 66 -22.97 15.17 9.11
C ALA A 66 -23.27 16.36 10.02
N GLY A 67 -22.88 17.55 9.62
CA GLY A 67 -23.10 18.80 10.32
C GLY A 67 -23.92 19.80 9.52
N THR A 68 -24.57 20.72 10.23
CA THR A 68 -25.29 21.83 9.62
C THR A 68 -25.19 23.09 10.49
N ASN A 69 -25.12 24.23 9.82
CA ASN A 69 -25.04 25.50 10.52
C ASN A 69 -26.40 25.94 11.08
N ILE A 70 -26.34 26.59 12.21
CA ILE A 70 -27.49 27.19 12.92
C ILE A 70 -27.42 28.71 12.73
N GLN A 71 -28.47 29.26 12.13
CA GLN A 71 -28.62 30.72 12.03
C GLN A 71 -30.05 31.15 12.40
N PRO A 72 -30.22 32.10 13.29
CA PRO A 72 -29.16 32.76 14.09
C PRO A 72 -28.53 31.79 15.10
N PRO A 73 -27.32 32.13 15.63
CA PRO A 73 -26.70 31.34 16.70
C PRO A 73 -27.65 31.12 17.89
N ILE A 74 -27.53 29.95 18.53
CA ILE A 74 -28.35 29.62 19.70
C ILE A 74 -27.58 30.01 20.96
N ASP A 75 -28.27 30.70 21.89
CA ASP A 75 -27.75 31.00 23.22
C ASP A 75 -28.37 30.02 24.25
N LEU A 76 -27.53 29.14 24.81
CA LEU A 76 -27.85 28.21 25.89
C LEU A 76 -27.06 28.52 27.16
N SER A 77 -26.54 29.75 27.29
CA SER A 77 -25.74 30.14 28.46
C SER A 77 -26.49 30.14 29.78
N ALA A 78 -27.82 30.26 29.73
CA ALA A 78 -28.70 30.10 30.89
C ALA A 78 -29.08 28.65 31.22
N ASP A 79 -28.72 27.71 30.33
CA ASP A 79 -29.17 26.31 30.40
C ASP A 79 -27.99 25.36 30.73
N THR A 80 -26.90 25.84 31.28
CA THR A 80 -25.65 25.12 31.52
C THR A 80 -25.81 23.80 32.27
N ASP A 81 -26.80 23.72 33.13
CA ASP A 81 -27.12 22.55 33.98
C ASP A 81 -28.17 21.62 33.34
N LEU A 82 -28.74 21.99 32.20
CA LEU A 82 -29.66 21.14 31.46
C LEU A 82 -28.92 20.13 30.60
N VAL A 83 -29.55 18.97 30.38
CA VAL A 83 -28.99 17.85 29.61
C VAL A 83 -29.53 17.92 28.17
N PRO A 84 -28.68 17.82 27.12
CA PRO A 84 -29.17 17.74 25.74
C PRO A 84 -30.03 16.48 25.58
N THR A 85 -31.09 16.58 24.79
CA THR A 85 -32.02 15.46 24.54
C THR A 85 -32.32 15.35 23.05
N LEU A 86 -32.61 14.15 22.60
CA LEU A 86 -33.05 13.89 21.22
C LEU A 86 -34.42 13.21 21.25
N GLN A 87 -35.35 13.70 20.46
CA GLN A 87 -36.53 12.92 20.10
C GLN A 87 -36.22 12.18 18.81
N VAL A 88 -36.21 10.85 18.87
CA VAL A 88 -35.85 10.00 17.73
C VAL A 88 -37.00 9.05 17.39
N ASN A 89 -37.11 8.68 16.10
CA ASN A 89 -37.90 7.56 15.66
C ASN A 89 -36.96 6.54 15.00
N VAL A 90 -36.80 5.36 15.59
CA VAL A 90 -35.87 4.34 15.15
C VAL A 90 -36.63 3.32 14.30
N GLY A 91 -36.10 3.10 13.08
CA GLY A 91 -36.64 2.15 12.12
C GLY A 91 -36.43 0.69 12.57
N THR A 92 -37.35 -0.19 12.16
CA THR A 92 -37.29 -1.64 12.49
C THR A 92 -36.06 -2.34 11.94
N ASN A 93 -35.48 -1.81 10.88
CA ASN A 93 -34.25 -2.34 10.28
C ASN A 93 -32.97 -1.71 10.86
N ASN A 94 -33.08 -0.84 11.85
CA ASN A 94 -31.93 -0.27 12.54
C ASN A 94 -31.22 -1.35 13.35
N LYS A 95 -29.92 -1.43 13.21
CA LYS A 95 -29.06 -2.35 13.96
C LYS A 95 -28.04 -1.62 14.84
N ALA A 96 -27.84 -0.33 14.58
CA ALA A 96 -26.96 0.50 15.38
C ALA A 96 -27.56 0.80 16.76
N ASN A 97 -26.71 0.87 17.78
CA ASN A 97 -27.14 1.04 19.18
C ASN A 97 -27.00 2.48 19.69
N ARG A 98 -26.26 3.34 18.99
CA ARG A 98 -25.91 4.68 19.50
C ARG A 98 -25.87 5.71 18.39
N ILE A 99 -26.06 6.97 18.81
CA ILE A 99 -25.83 8.17 17.99
C ILE A 99 -25.23 9.26 18.89
N LYS A 100 -24.44 10.16 18.32
CA LYS A 100 -23.89 11.31 19.04
C LYS A 100 -24.48 12.61 18.51
N LEU A 101 -24.65 13.57 19.40
CA LEU A 101 -24.89 14.98 19.10
C LEU A 101 -23.64 15.77 19.45
N MET A 102 -23.14 16.60 18.54
CA MET A 102 -22.07 17.54 18.78
C MET A 102 -22.57 18.98 18.56
N LEU A 103 -22.26 19.86 19.48
CA LEU A 103 -22.54 21.31 19.37
C LEU A 103 -21.23 22.07 19.20
N VAL A 104 -21.20 23.06 18.31
CA VAL A 104 -20.00 23.82 17.94
C VAL A 104 -20.28 25.32 18.07
N ASP A 105 -19.34 26.05 18.68
CA ASP A 105 -19.41 27.49 18.85
C ASP A 105 -18.70 28.27 17.72
N ASP A 106 -18.76 29.59 17.79
CA ASP A 106 -18.18 30.53 16.81
C ASP A 106 -16.64 30.55 16.80
N ALA A 107 -15.99 29.99 17.80
CA ALA A 107 -14.54 29.77 17.86
C ALA A 107 -14.15 28.34 17.51
N GLU A 108 -15.05 27.57 16.87
CA GLU A 108 -14.85 26.16 16.49
C GLU A 108 -14.53 25.22 17.68
N ARG A 109 -14.90 25.61 18.90
CA ARG A 109 -14.84 24.71 20.04
C ARG A 109 -16.09 23.86 20.03
N SER A 110 -15.98 22.58 20.35
CA SER A 110 -17.11 21.67 20.31
C SER A 110 -17.16 20.75 21.52
N GLY A 111 -18.39 20.32 21.82
CA GLY A 111 -18.69 19.31 22.82
C GLY A 111 -19.65 18.29 22.27
N ALA A 112 -19.43 17.01 22.56
CA ALA A 112 -20.27 15.90 22.11
C ALA A 112 -20.88 15.11 23.26
N TRP A 113 -22.04 14.51 23.01
CA TRP A 113 -22.80 13.63 23.91
C TRP A 113 -23.25 12.40 23.16
N THR A 114 -23.15 11.23 23.78
CA THR A 114 -23.57 9.93 23.21
C THR A 114 -24.92 9.49 23.75
N PHE A 115 -25.81 9.04 22.88
CA PHE A 115 -27.17 8.61 23.17
C PHE A 115 -27.34 7.14 22.78
N ALA A 116 -28.02 6.36 23.63
CA ALA A 116 -28.48 5.02 23.29
C ALA A 116 -29.78 5.08 22.48
N LEU A 117 -29.82 4.33 21.38
CA LEU A 117 -31.03 4.21 20.57
C LEU A 117 -31.95 3.12 21.11
N PRO A 118 -33.27 3.35 21.16
CA PRO A 118 -34.24 2.29 21.42
C PRO A 118 -34.22 1.26 20.27
N LYS A 119 -34.73 0.06 20.53
CA LYS A 119 -34.78 -0.99 19.48
C LYS A 119 -35.60 -0.57 18.25
N SER A 120 -36.68 0.15 18.46
CA SER A 120 -37.51 0.74 17.40
C SER A 120 -38.50 1.71 17.99
N GLY A 121 -39.13 2.54 17.13
CA GLY A 121 -40.22 3.44 17.52
C GLY A 121 -39.73 4.81 17.96
N THR A 122 -40.71 5.64 18.42
CA THR A 122 -40.46 7.05 18.81
C THR A 122 -40.24 7.16 20.31
N ALA A 123 -39.12 7.84 20.68
CA ALA A 123 -38.79 8.12 22.08
C ALA A 123 -37.98 9.42 22.21
N TRP A 124 -38.12 10.07 23.38
CA TRP A 124 -37.13 11.01 23.88
C TRP A 124 -35.98 10.21 24.53
N ILE A 125 -34.75 10.56 24.17
CA ILE A 125 -33.54 9.92 24.72
C ILE A 125 -32.62 10.98 25.31
N THR A 126 -31.99 10.62 26.43
CA THR A 126 -30.96 11.42 27.11
C THR A 126 -29.59 10.81 26.93
N PRO A 127 -28.49 11.56 27.09
CA PRO A 127 -27.18 11.01 26.93
C PRO A 127 -26.88 9.87 27.90
N ILE A 128 -26.25 8.84 27.40
CA ILE A 128 -25.63 7.78 28.22
C ILE A 128 -24.19 8.09 28.55
N SER A 129 -23.58 9.06 27.85
CA SER A 129 -22.25 9.58 28.12
C SER A 129 -22.22 11.10 27.82
N GLY A 130 -21.54 11.85 28.67
CA GLY A 130 -21.70 13.28 28.85
C GLY A 130 -22.75 13.62 29.88
N GLY A 131 -22.68 14.83 30.43
CA GLY A 131 -23.60 15.33 31.46
C GLY A 131 -24.42 16.50 30.94
N PRO A 132 -24.63 17.52 31.81
CA PRO A 132 -25.22 18.80 31.39
C PRO A 132 -24.47 19.43 30.22
N LEU A 133 -25.05 20.44 29.59
CA LEU A 133 -24.40 21.18 28.47
C LEU A 133 -23.03 21.71 28.83
N SER A 134 -22.77 21.99 30.10
CA SER A 134 -21.44 22.37 30.62
C SER A 134 -20.44 21.21 30.74
N GLU A 135 -20.86 19.96 30.56
CA GLU A 135 -20.06 18.75 30.78
C GLU A 135 -20.19 17.74 29.61
N PRO A 136 -19.73 18.08 28.39
CA PRO A 136 -19.73 17.15 27.30
C PRO A 136 -18.78 15.96 27.56
N GLU A 137 -19.06 14.82 26.93
CA GLU A 137 -18.22 13.62 26.95
C GLU A 137 -16.88 13.86 26.26
N GLU A 138 -16.92 14.50 25.11
CA GLU A 138 -15.75 14.76 24.28
C GLU A 138 -15.65 16.26 23.97
N LEU A 139 -14.42 16.76 23.95
CA LEU A 139 -14.10 18.12 23.51
C LEU A 139 -13.38 18.08 22.18
N GLY A 140 -13.70 19.02 21.31
CA GLY A 140 -12.99 19.20 20.06
C GLY A 140 -11.49 19.45 20.27
N LYS A 141 -10.69 18.91 19.35
CA LYS A 141 -9.23 19.01 19.37
C LYS A 141 -8.77 19.88 18.21
N ASP A 142 -7.65 20.55 18.37
CA ASP A 142 -6.93 21.21 17.28
C ASP A 142 -6.12 20.21 16.44
N ALA A 143 -5.45 20.69 15.41
CA ALA A 143 -4.63 19.87 14.53
C ALA A 143 -3.45 19.18 15.26
N THR A 144 -3.11 19.60 16.48
CA THR A 144 -2.07 18.99 17.31
C THR A 144 -2.63 17.93 18.27
N GLY A 145 -3.95 17.70 18.26
CA GLY A 145 -4.63 16.79 19.18
C GLY A 145 -4.92 17.39 20.57
N LYS A 146 -4.60 18.67 20.81
CA LYS A 146 -4.88 19.37 22.06
C LYS A 146 -6.33 19.84 22.08
N SER A 147 -7.01 19.70 23.22
CA SER A 147 -8.37 20.16 23.39
C SER A 147 -8.49 21.68 23.15
N LYS A 148 -9.46 22.07 22.31
CA LYS A 148 -9.84 23.48 22.09
C LYS A 148 -10.62 24.06 23.29
N GLY A 149 -10.97 23.26 24.30
CA GLY A 149 -11.79 23.64 25.43
C GLY A 149 -13.28 23.43 25.19
N LYS A 150 -14.07 23.74 26.22
CA LYS A 150 -15.54 23.61 26.15
C LYS A 150 -16.16 24.63 25.20
N PRO A 151 -17.25 24.30 24.49
CA PRO A 151 -17.92 25.26 23.62
C PRO A 151 -18.53 26.41 24.43
N ASN A 152 -18.51 27.60 23.85
CA ASN A 152 -19.21 28.76 24.40
C ASN A 152 -20.72 28.61 24.13
N LEU A 153 -21.45 28.27 25.14
CA LEU A 153 -22.92 28.04 25.05
C LEU A 153 -23.72 29.31 24.66
N LYS A 154 -23.10 30.49 24.70
CA LYS A 154 -23.75 31.75 24.31
C LYS A 154 -23.85 31.92 22.78
N SER A 155 -23.01 31.22 22.02
CA SER A 155 -22.91 31.39 20.57
C SER A 155 -22.70 30.06 19.87
N LEU A 156 -23.69 29.18 19.90
CA LEU A 156 -23.65 27.91 19.18
C LEU A 156 -24.09 28.12 17.74
N ILE A 157 -23.18 27.88 16.78
CA ILE A 157 -23.38 28.14 15.36
C ILE A 157 -23.57 26.90 14.51
N GLN A 158 -23.32 25.71 15.06
CA GLN A 158 -23.45 24.45 14.33
C GLN A 158 -23.84 23.29 15.27
N PHE A 159 -24.62 22.36 14.74
CA PHE A 159 -24.73 21.03 15.34
C PHE A 159 -24.35 19.95 14.34
N GLN A 160 -23.91 18.80 14.85
CA GLN A 160 -23.57 17.62 14.06
C GLN A 160 -24.25 16.40 14.67
N LEU A 161 -24.74 15.54 13.78
CA LEU A 161 -25.17 14.17 14.11
C LEU A 161 -24.04 13.22 13.70
N LEU A 162 -23.60 12.39 14.62
CA LEU A 162 -22.45 11.51 14.42
C LEU A 162 -22.83 10.07 14.82
N GLY A 163 -22.21 9.09 14.19
CA GLY A 163 -22.15 7.73 14.71
C GLY A 163 -21.09 7.60 15.81
N ASP A 164 -21.01 6.44 16.40
CA ASP A 164 -20.02 6.12 17.45
C ASP A 164 -18.83 5.30 16.94
N TRP A 165 -18.73 5.09 15.62
CA TRP A 165 -17.71 4.29 14.93
C TRP A 165 -17.58 2.83 15.36
N SER A 166 -18.58 2.29 16.08
CA SER A 166 -18.55 0.96 16.70
C SER A 166 -18.74 -0.20 15.70
N SER A 167 -19.45 0.02 14.60
CA SER A 167 -19.76 -1.03 13.62
C SER A 167 -20.13 -0.45 12.25
N ASP A 168 -20.36 -1.33 11.28
CA ASP A 168 -20.89 -1.01 9.94
C ASP A 168 -22.38 -1.40 9.81
N ASP A 169 -23.04 -1.64 10.94
CA ASP A 169 -24.46 -1.97 10.98
C ASP A 169 -25.35 -0.84 10.45
N ALA A 170 -26.52 -1.18 9.97
CA ALA A 170 -27.46 -0.20 9.47
C ALA A 170 -27.92 0.76 10.56
N LEU A 171 -27.71 2.06 10.38
CA LEU A 171 -28.21 3.15 11.21
C LEU A 171 -29.42 3.79 10.52
N GLN A 172 -30.61 3.53 11.00
CA GLN A 172 -31.87 4.03 10.44
C GLN A 172 -32.66 4.77 11.53
N VAL A 173 -32.46 6.09 11.58
CA VAL A 173 -33.02 6.96 12.62
C VAL A 173 -33.56 8.23 11.99
N ASP A 174 -34.74 8.63 12.41
CA ASP A 174 -35.25 9.97 12.16
C ASP A 174 -35.09 10.78 13.46
N VAL A 175 -34.36 11.87 13.44
CA VAL A 175 -34.28 12.82 14.56
C VAL A 175 -35.39 13.83 14.38
N LEU A 176 -36.35 13.78 15.27
CA LEU A 176 -37.55 14.61 15.22
C LEU A 176 -37.31 15.97 15.85
N LYS A 177 -36.61 16.01 16.98
CA LYS A 177 -36.34 17.23 17.74
C LYS A 177 -35.00 17.11 18.47
N ILE A 178 -34.33 18.26 18.64
CA ILE A 178 -33.20 18.40 19.55
C ILE A 178 -33.65 19.38 20.65
N GLY A 179 -33.49 18.99 21.90
CA GLY A 179 -33.96 19.75 23.05
C GLY A 179 -33.01 19.69 24.25
N VAL A 180 -33.40 20.29 25.33
CA VAL A 180 -32.75 20.24 26.65
C VAL A 180 -33.76 19.91 27.75
N SER A 181 -33.33 19.16 28.75
CA SER A 181 -34.15 18.76 29.88
C SER A 181 -33.38 18.77 31.20
N VAL A 182 -34.11 18.79 32.33
CA VAL A 182 -33.50 18.61 33.66
C VAL A 182 -32.87 17.21 33.76
N PRO A 183 -31.71 17.04 34.43
CA PRO A 183 -31.15 15.74 34.69
C PRO A 183 -32.16 14.82 35.39
N ASN A 184 -32.32 13.60 34.91
CA ASN A 184 -33.15 12.61 35.56
C ASN A 184 -32.31 11.50 36.22
N ALA A 185 -32.87 10.77 37.19
CA ALA A 185 -32.19 9.73 37.93
C ALA A 185 -31.60 8.61 37.03
N ALA A 186 -32.24 8.30 35.92
CA ALA A 186 -31.78 7.28 34.98
C ALA A 186 -30.54 7.76 34.19
N ALA A 187 -30.48 9.02 33.75
CA ALA A 187 -29.33 9.61 33.10
C ALA A 187 -28.14 9.72 34.06
N THR A 188 -28.37 10.09 35.30
CA THR A 188 -27.39 10.13 36.38
C THR A 188 -26.80 8.75 36.64
N ALA A 189 -27.64 7.72 36.80
CA ALA A 189 -27.16 6.34 37.00
C ALA A 189 -26.41 5.78 35.79
N ALA A 190 -26.82 6.11 34.56
CA ALA A 190 -26.09 5.72 33.34
C ALA A 190 -24.70 6.36 33.28
N ARG A 191 -24.57 7.63 33.69
CA ARG A 191 -23.32 8.36 33.76
C ARG A 191 -22.37 7.77 34.81
N GLU A 192 -22.87 7.49 36.02
CA GLU A 192 -22.09 6.84 37.07
C GLU A 192 -21.58 5.47 36.63
N LYS A 193 -22.42 4.69 35.95
CA LYS A 193 -22.04 3.38 35.41
C LYS A 193 -20.96 3.54 34.32
N ALA A 194 -21.05 4.54 33.46
CA ALA A 194 -20.02 4.82 32.43
C ALA A 194 -18.69 5.24 33.08
N GLN A 195 -18.74 6.08 34.12
CA GLN A 195 -17.57 6.45 34.90
C GLN A 195 -16.92 5.26 35.61
N GLN A 196 -17.74 4.38 36.20
CA GLN A 196 -17.24 3.14 36.82
C GLN A 196 -16.59 2.21 35.80
N ALA A 197 -17.19 2.05 34.61
CA ALA A 197 -16.62 1.25 33.53
C ALA A 197 -15.27 1.83 33.04
N GLN A 198 -15.18 3.15 32.95
CA GLN A 198 -13.94 3.82 32.57
C GLN A 198 -12.85 3.68 33.65
N ALA A 199 -13.22 3.79 34.91
CA ALA A 199 -12.31 3.56 36.05
C ALA A 199 -11.81 2.10 36.10
N GLU A 200 -12.70 1.14 35.84
CA GLU A 200 -12.37 -0.27 35.79
C GLU A 200 -11.43 -0.58 34.58
N ALA A 201 -11.71 -0.03 33.41
CA ALA A 201 -10.82 -0.14 32.24
C ALA A 201 -9.42 0.45 32.53
N ALA A 202 -9.36 1.59 33.25
CA ALA A 202 -8.10 2.19 33.69
C ALA A 202 -7.34 1.29 34.68
N ARG A 203 -8.04 0.64 35.62
CA ARG A 203 -7.44 -0.34 36.54
C ARG A 203 -6.91 -1.57 35.82
N GLN A 204 -7.68 -2.10 34.89
CA GLN A 204 -7.25 -3.26 34.07
C GLN A 204 -6.04 -2.91 33.21
N ALA A 205 -6.01 -1.73 32.61
CA ALA A 205 -4.86 -1.24 31.86
C ALA A 205 -3.61 -1.07 32.75
N GLU A 206 -3.77 -0.60 34.00
CA GLU A 206 -2.65 -0.50 34.94
C GLU A 206 -2.20 -1.88 35.45
N ALA A 207 -3.12 -2.80 35.70
CA ALA A 207 -2.78 -4.17 36.06
C ALA A 207 -1.97 -4.85 34.92
N ALA A 208 -2.40 -4.69 33.68
CA ALA A 208 -1.68 -5.21 32.52
C ALA A 208 -0.27 -4.59 32.39
N ARG A 209 -0.13 -3.29 32.61
CA ARG A 209 1.19 -2.62 32.62
C ARG A 209 2.07 -3.15 33.77
N SER A 210 1.48 -3.36 34.93
CA SER A 210 2.22 -3.93 36.10
C SER A 210 2.66 -5.35 35.80
N GLU A 211 1.85 -6.16 35.17
CA GLU A 211 2.23 -7.51 34.75
C GLU A 211 3.41 -7.48 33.75
N LEU A 212 3.36 -6.61 32.74
CA LEU A 212 4.45 -6.44 31.79
C LEU A 212 5.76 -6.02 32.49
N ARG A 213 5.71 -5.07 33.43
CA ARG A 213 6.86 -4.66 34.22
C ARG A 213 7.45 -5.80 35.03
N THR A 214 6.61 -6.61 35.66
CA THR A 214 7.04 -7.77 36.46
C THR A 214 7.67 -8.84 35.58
N LYS A 215 7.05 -9.14 34.44
CA LYS A 215 7.48 -10.21 33.57
C LYS A 215 8.74 -9.88 32.76
N TYR A 216 8.83 -8.64 32.25
CA TYR A 216 9.86 -8.23 31.30
C TYR A 216 10.78 -7.11 31.80
N GLY A 217 10.63 -6.68 33.07
CA GLY A 217 11.46 -5.62 33.66
C GLY A 217 12.91 -6.05 33.96
N THR A 218 13.18 -7.36 34.02
CA THR A 218 14.54 -7.90 34.13
C THR A 218 15.09 -8.11 32.72
N ILE A 219 16.24 -7.52 32.42
CA ILE A 219 16.91 -7.67 31.13
C ILE A 219 17.38 -9.12 30.93
N SER A 220 16.97 -9.70 29.80
CA SER A 220 17.28 -11.06 29.38
C SER A 220 17.91 -11.08 27.99
N ALA A 221 18.32 -12.27 27.53
CA ALA A 221 18.72 -12.48 26.14
C ALA A 221 17.58 -12.31 25.13
N GLN A 222 16.33 -12.21 25.59
CA GLN A 222 15.14 -12.00 24.79
C GLN A 222 14.69 -10.53 24.77
N SER A 223 15.25 -9.69 25.65
CA SER A 223 14.92 -8.25 25.70
C SER A 223 15.29 -7.53 24.41
N PRO A 224 14.65 -6.37 24.11
CA PRO A 224 14.94 -5.59 22.90
C PRO A 224 16.43 -5.26 22.75
N ARG A 225 16.92 -5.29 21.53
CA ARG A 225 18.32 -5.00 21.20
C ARG A 225 18.49 -3.57 20.72
N PHE A 226 19.54 -2.91 21.15
CA PHE A 226 20.00 -1.66 20.54
C PHE A 226 20.65 -1.99 19.18
N LEU A 227 20.27 -1.27 18.13
CA LEU A 227 20.79 -1.47 16.79
C LEU A 227 21.74 -0.35 16.36
N SER A 228 21.30 0.88 16.50
CA SER A 228 22.04 2.06 16.06
C SER A 228 21.51 3.34 16.67
N TYR A 229 22.25 4.43 16.43
CA TYR A 229 21.81 5.79 16.72
C TYR A 229 22.02 6.69 15.50
N SER A 230 21.28 7.78 15.45
CA SER A 230 21.42 8.83 14.45
C SER A 230 21.02 10.18 15.06
N PHE A 231 21.19 11.25 14.28
CA PHE A 231 20.87 12.61 14.71
C PHE A 231 19.90 13.27 13.74
N LEU A 232 19.03 14.10 14.27
CA LEU A 232 18.13 14.99 13.51
C LEU A 232 18.49 16.47 13.76
N GLY A 233 19.58 16.69 14.45
CA GLY A 233 20.14 17.95 14.87
C GLY A 233 20.99 17.77 16.11
N PRO A 234 21.73 18.81 16.55
CA PRO A 234 22.60 18.71 17.72
C PRO A 234 21.85 18.51 19.06
N GLN A 235 20.54 18.77 19.07
CA GLN A 235 19.67 18.58 20.24
C GLN A 235 18.65 17.45 20.06
N LEU A 236 18.73 16.64 19.00
CA LEU A 236 17.77 15.56 18.76
C LEU A 236 18.47 14.29 18.34
N VAL A 237 18.48 13.32 19.23
CA VAL A 237 19.07 11.98 19.03
C VAL A 237 17.97 10.96 18.74
N CYS A 238 18.14 10.16 17.70
CA CYS A 238 17.29 9.02 17.39
C CYS A 238 18.02 7.73 17.75
N LEU A 239 17.39 6.87 18.54
CA LEU A 239 17.86 5.54 18.90
C LEU A 239 17.01 4.50 18.18
N GLU A 240 17.64 3.51 17.56
CA GLU A 240 16.94 2.42 16.88
C GLU A 240 17.09 1.13 17.68
N LEU A 241 15.94 0.51 18.03
CA LEU A 241 15.85 -0.72 18.81
C LEU A 241 15.04 -1.76 18.02
N GLU A 242 15.22 -3.04 18.36
CA GLU A 242 14.43 -4.13 17.77
C GLU A 242 14.01 -5.13 18.85
N SER A 243 12.71 -5.46 18.87
CA SER A 243 12.12 -6.45 19.76
C SER A 243 11.84 -7.74 19.00
N GLY A 244 12.39 -8.84 19.47
CA GLY A 244 12.11 -10.19 18.98
C GLY A 244 12.86 -10.58 17.70
N LYS A 245 12.65 -11.82 17.33
CA LYS A 245 13.11 -12.47 16.09
C LYS A 245 12.15 -13.59 15.74
N VAL A 246 12.11 -13.97 14.44
CA VAL A 246 11.38 -15.15 13.96
C VAL A 246 12.39 -16.27 13.70
N SER A 247 12.05 -17.47 14.12
CA SER A 247 12.84 -18.68 13.95
C SER A 247 11.97 -19.87 13.57
N GLY A 248 12.58 -20.99 13.23
CA GLY A 248 11.88 -22.28 13.05
C GLY A 248 11.30 -22.52 11.67
N ALA A 249 11.35 -21.54 10.73
CA ALA A 249 10.97 -21.82 9.34
C ALA A 249 11.76 -23.01 8.77
N GLY A 250 11.12 -23.84 7.95
CA GLY A 250 11.81 -24.96 7.32
C GLY A 250 10.87 -25.83 6.50
N LEU A 251 11.43 -26.47 5.49
CA LEU A 251 10.73 -27.40 4.62
C LEU A 251 11.58 -28.67 4.43
N ALA A 252 11.02 -29.83 4.78
CA ALA A 252 11.71 -31.10 4.65
C ALA A 252 10.75 -32.23 4.28
N LYS A 253 11.29 -33.30 3.71
CA LYS A 253 10.53 -34.55 3.50
C LYS A 253 10.08 -35.05 4.86
N TYR A 254 8.79 -35.33 5.01
CA TYR A 254 8.27 -35.87 6.26
C TYR A 254 8.67 -37.34 6.44
N VAL A 255 9.26 -37.63 7.58
CA VAL A 255 9.57 -38.97 8.03
C VAL A 255 8.76 -39.25 9.30
N PRO A 256 7.77 -40.17 9.28
CA PRO A 256 6.96 -40.48 10.45
C PRO A 256 7.80 -40.91 11.66
N GLN A 257 7.46 -40.43 12.86
CA GLN A 257 8.09 -40.81 14.11
C GLN A 257 7.03 -41.34 15.09
N ALA A 258 7.48 -42.15 16.05
CA ALA A 258 6.58 -42.65 17.09
C ALA A 258 5.96 -41.49 17.88
N GLY A 259 4.64 -41.55 18.06
CA GLY A 259 3.89 -40.48 18.72
C GLY A 259 3.48 -39.30 17.85
N ASP A 260 3.70 -39.37 16.54
CA ASP A 260 3.17 -38.40 15.59
C ASP A 260 1.67 -38.57 15.41
N GLU A 261 0.94 -37.48 15.48
CA GLU A 261 -0.50 -37.40 15.25
C GLU A 261 -0.78 -36.43 14.10
N VAL A 262 -1.82 -36.71 13.32
CA VAL A 262 -2.26 -35.86 12.20
C VAL A 262 -3.58 -35.20 12.55
N GLN A 263 -3.61 -33.87 12.62
CA GLN A 263 -4.81 -33.09 12.87
C GLN A 263 -5.23 -32.34 11.61
N LYS A 264 -6.49 -32.50 11.21
CA LYS A 264 -7.09 -31.71 10.11
C LYS A 264 -7.85 -30.52 10.66
N ASP A 265 -7.74 -29.36 9.97
CA ASP A 265 -8.41 -28.12 10.28
C ASP A 265 -8.77 -27.44 8.93
N GLY A 266 -9.98 -27.71 8.43
CA GLY A 266 -10.36 -27.39 7.05
C GLY A 266 -9.46 -28.09 6.05
N ALA A 267 -8.89 -27.34 5.12
CA ALA A 267 -7.92 -27.82 4.13
C ALA A 267 -6.52 -28.05 4.70
N LYS A 268 -6.21 -27.48 5.87
CA LYS A 268 -4.90 -27.56 6.53
C LYS A 268 -4.73 -28.91 7.21
N VAL A 269 -3.53 -29.47 7.13
CA VAL A 269 -3.18 -30.71 7.79
C VAL A 269 -1.96 -30.46 8.68
N PHE A 270 -2.13 -30.51 9.99
CA PHE A 270 -1.05 -30.30 10.95
C PHE A 270 -0.42 -31.62 11.39
N LEU A 271 0.89 -31.60 11.55
CA LEU A 271 1.60 -32.60 12.31
C LEU A 271 1.67 -32.16 13.77
N VAL A 272 1.18 -33.02 14.67
CA VAL A 272 1.18 -32.81 16.13
C VAL A 272 2.15 -33.79 16.75
N ARG A 273 3.00 -33.31 17.66
CA ARG A 273 3.94 -34.14 18.41
C ARG A 273 3.97 -33.70 19.86
N GLY A 274 3.73 -34.63 20.78
CA GLY A 274 3.66 -34.32 22.22
C GLY A 274 2.59 -33.27 22.54
N GLY A 275 1.45 -33.30 21.82
CA GLY A 275 0.35 -32.35 21.99
C GLY A 275 0.56 -30.98 21.35
N ASN A 276 1.69 -30.73 20.68
CA ASN A 276 1.99 -29.44 20.04
C ASN A 276 1.96 -29.56 18.52
N ARG A 277 1.31 -28.61 17.82
CA ARG A 277 1.43 -28.46 16.38
C ARG A 277 2.86 -28.04 16.04
N ILE A 278 3.57 -28.82 15.25
CA ILE A 278 4.97 -28.57 14.87
C ILE A 278 5.14 -28.09 13.42
N GLY A 279 4.16 -28.35 12.57
CA GLY A 279 4.17 -27.92 11.18
C GLY A 279 2.95 -28.36 10.41
N TYR A 280 2.96 -28.04 9.13
CA TYR A 280 1.94 -28.46 8.16
C TYR A 280 2.47 -29.63 7.33
N LEU A 281 1.65 -30.65 7.15
CA LEU A 281 1.88 -31.69 6.15
C LEU A 281 1.32 -31.21 4.82
N ILE A 282 2.19 -30.94 3.86
CA ILE A 282 1.89 -30.28 2.60
C ILE A 282 2.20 -31.14 1.38
N GLY A 283 1.79 -30.65 0.24
CA GLY A 283 1.94 -31.29 -1.06
C GLY A 283 0.83 -32.30 -1.38
N PRO A 284 0.70 -32.77 -2.64
CA PRO A 284 -0.37 -33.64 -3.08
C PRO A 284 -0.45 -34.96 -2.29
N LYS A 285 0.69 -35.47 -1.79
CA LYS A 285 0.79 -36.69 -1.00
C LYS A 285 0.88 -36.45 0.50
N ARG A 286 0.86 -35.20 0.97
CA ARG A 286 1.03 -34.84 2.38
C ARG A 286 2.30 -35.42 3.01
N ASP A 287 3.37 -35.52 2.23
CA ASP A 287 4.63 -36.17 2.59
C ASP A 287 5.80 -35.16 2.75
N TRP A 288 5.48 -33.89 2.89
CA TRP A 288 6.42 -32.82 3.23
C TRP A 288 5.95 -32.11 4.49
N LEU A 289 6.89 -31.70 5.32
CA LEU A 289 6.66 -30.94 6.55
C LEU A 289 7.19 -29.52 6.36
N ALA A 290 6.26 -28.56 6.40
CA ALA A 290 6.57 -27.15 6.55
C ALA A 290 6.44 -26.76 8.02
N ASN A 291 7.54 -26.38 8.67
CA ASN A 291 7.56 -26.10 10.09
C ASN A 291 6.79 -24.81 10.43
N ILE A 292 6.11 -24.81 11.59
CA ILE A 292 5.55 -23.58 12.18
C ILE A 292 6.70 -22.71 12.66
N GLU A 293 6.61 -21.43 12.30
CA GLU A 293 7.55 -20.42 12.78
C GLU A 293 7.25 -20.03 14.24
N LYS A 294 8.27 -19.58 14.93
CA LYS A 294 8.20 -19.17 16.32
C LYS A 294 8.72 -17.74 16.46
N PHE A 295 7.96 -16.93 17.17
CA PHE A 295 8.45 -15.65 17.68
C PHE A 295 9.21 -15.88 18.99
N GLU A 296 10.37 -15.27 19.12
CA GLU A 296 11.20 -15.26 20.32
C GLU A 296 11.58 -13.82 20.64
N GLY A 297 11.16 -13.32 21.78
CA GLY A 297 11.53 -11.99 22.22
C GLY A 297 10.57 -11.40 23.26
N ASP A 298 11.11 -10.44 24.03
CA ASP A 298 10.34 -9.65 24.97
C ASP A 298 9.88 -8.34 24.31
N PRO A 299 8.70 -7.81 24.66
CA PRO A 299 8.27 -6.50 24.20
C PRO A 299 9.12 -5.39 24.84
N LEU A 300 9.26 -4.26 24.15
CA LEU A 300 9.75 -3.03 24.76
C LEU A 300 8.69 -2.51 25.75
N ILE A 301 9.08 -2.27 27.01
CA ILE A 301 8.16 -1.72 28.02
C ILE A 301 7.93 -0.24 27.69
N GLU A 302 6.77 0.05 27.10
CA GLU A 302 6.41 1.37 26.58
C GLU A 302 6.51 2.48 27.60
N GLU A 303 6.04 2.23 28.82
CA GLU A 303 6.07 3.18 29.92
C GLU A 303 7.49 3.66 30.24
N TYR A 304 8.46 2.75 30.28
CA TYR A 304 9.86 3.11 30.50
C TYR A 304 10.47 3.76 29.26
N ALA A 305 10.15 3.26 28.07
CA ALA A 305 10.69 3.80 26.85
C ALA A 305 10.18 5.23 26.53
N ALA A 306 9.01 5.62 27.03
CA ALA A 306 8.44 6.96 26.89
C ALA A 306 8.84 7.93 28.04
N ASP A 307 9.38 7.44 29.13
CA ASP A 307 9.75 8.27 30.30
C ASP A 307 11.15 8.87 30.10
N ARG A 308 11.19 10.20 29.94
CA ARG A 308 12.45 10.95 29.80
C ARG A 308 13.46 10.72 30.93
N ASN A 309 12.99 10.40 32.14
CA ASN A 309 13.86 10.20 33.32
C ASN A 309 14.68 8.90 33.22
N GLN A 310 14.33 7.99 32.31
CA GLN A 310 15.07 6.76 32.09
C GLN A 310 16.36 6.96 31.28
N TYR A 311 16.55 8.14 30.65
CA TYR A 311 17.69 8.37 29.79
C TYR A 311 18.64 9.40 30.34
N THR A 312 19.95 9.08 30.34
CA THR A 312 21.01 10.06 30.58
C THR A 312 22.12 9.91 29.54
N LEU A 313 22.67 11.03 29.09
CA LEU A 313 23.88 11.06 28.27
C LEU A 313 25.00 11.70 29.11
N GLU A 314 26.01 10.93 29.40
CA GLU A 314 27.15 11.34 30.23
C GLU A 314 28.42 11.44 29.38
N GLY A 315 29.02 12.60 29.32
CA GLY A 315 30.26 12.84 28.58
C GLY A 315 30.71 14.29 28.64
N SER A 316 31.97 14.53 28.34
CA SER A 316 32.55 15.88 28.34
C SER A 316 32.34 16.64 29.66
N GLY A 317 32.28 15.91 30.79
CA GLY A 317 32.07 16.50 32.15
C GLY A 317 30.63 16.93 32.44
N VAL A 318 29.67 16.58 31.58
CA VAL A 318 28.25 16.92 31.77
C VAL A 318 27.36 15.67 31.74
N THR A 319 26.25 15.76 32.49
CA THR A 319 25.13 14.80 32.39
C THR A 319 23.93 15.50 31.79
N ILE A 320 23.49 15.03 30.65
CA ILE A 320 22.36 15.58 29.92
C ILE A 320 21.16 14.64 30.06
N ARG A 321 19.99 15.18 30.45
CA ARG A 321 18.71 14.47 30.45
C ARG A 321 17.79 15.03 29.35
N PRO A 322 17.08 14.19 28.60
CA PRO A 322 16.11 14.68 27.62
C PRO A 322 15.00 15.51 28.26
N VAL A 323 14.54 16.55 27.59
CA VAL A 323 13.36 17.34 28.01
C VAL A 323 12.07 16.69 27.49
N GLU A 324 12.14 16.00 26.38
CA GLU A 324 11.05 15.24 25.77
C GLU A 324 11.58 13.94 25.17
N VAL A 325 10.70 12.92 25.15
CA VAL A 325 10.94 11.64 24.48
C VAL A 325 9.75 11.33 23.60
N HIS A 326 10.01 11.03 22.32
CA HIS A 326 9.01 10.62 21.37
C HIS A 326 9.35 9.26 20.79
N ARG A 327 8.38 8.59 20.19
CA ARG A 327 8.59 7.24 19.67
C ARG A 327 7.71 6.92 18.47
N LYS A 328 8.24 6.11 17.56
CA LYS A 328 7.46 5.32 16.61
C LYS A 328 7.95 3.86 16.63
N SER A 329 7.00 2.93 16.47
CA SER A 329 7.28 1.50 16.46
C SER A 329 6.49 0.85 15.34
N ARG A 330 7.17 0.06 14.48
CA ARG A 330 6.55 -0.63 13.35
C ARG A 330 6.99 -2.09 13.28
N PRO A 331 6.15 -2.99 12.77
CA PRO A 331 6.58 -4.35 12.50
C PRO A 331 7.59 -4.38 11.34
N VAL A 332 8.53 -5.32 11.44
CA VAL A 332 9.57 -5.59 10.44
C VAL A 332 9.68 -7.09 10.11
N ASN A 333 8.92 -7.93 10.74
CA ASN A 333 8.71 -9.34 10.46
C ASN A 333 7.55 -9.87 11.31
N ALA A 334 6.98 -11.02 10.95
CA ALA A 334 6.00 -11.72 11.78
C ALA A 334 6.17 -13.24 11.64
N ALA A 335 5.84 -13.98 12.68
CA ALA A 335 5.87 -15.45 12.70
C ALA A 335 4.56 -16.04 12.19
N MET A 336 4.64 -17.09 11.37
CA MET A 336 3.47 -17.82 10.88
C MET A 336 3.22 -19.08 11.73
N PRO A 337 1.98 -19.38 12.13
CA PRO A 337 0.72 -18.67 11.89
C PRO A 337 0.30 -17.76 13.05
N SER A 338 1.16 -17.53 14.05
CA SER A 338 0.78 -16.76 15.24
C SER A 338 0.61 -15.27 14.99
N TYR A 339 1.22 -14.74 13.92
CA TYR A 339 1.31 -13.30 13.60
C TYR A 339 1.96 -12.47 14.71
N GLU A 340 2.74 -13.08 15.61
CA GLU A 340 3.57 -12.35 16.55
C GLU A 340 4.67 -11.61 15.81
N MET A 341 4.82 -10.31 16.09
CA MET A 341 5.59 -9.39 15.25
C MET A 341 6.91 -8.97 15.87
N VAL A 342 7.96 -9.00 15.07
CA VAL A 342 9.23 -8.32 15.36
C VAL A 342 9.04 -6.84 15.13
N LEU A 343 9.37 -6.02 16.12
CA LEU A 343 9.15 -4.58 16.07
C LEU A 343 10.47 -3.81 15.98
N ARG A 344 10.51 -2.85 15.07
CA ARG A 344 11.53 -1.82 15.01
C ARG A 344 11.02 -0.57 15.69
N HIS A 345 11.75 -0.09 16.71
CA HIS A 345 11.41 1.10 17.46
C HIS A 345 12.41 2.20 17.15
N ARG A 346 11.93 3.42 16.92
CA ARG A 346 12.73 4.64 16.92
C ARG A 346 12.31 5.47 18.12
N VAL A 347 13.27 5.74 19.01
CA VAL A 347 13.09 6.58 20.19
C VAL A 347 13.86 7.87 19.98
N TYR A 348 13.18 9.00 20.06
CA TYR A 348 13.74 10.34 19.82
C TYR A 348 13.92 11.04 21.16
N LEU A 349 15.17 11.39 21.47
CA LEU A 349 15.54 12.12 22.68
C LEU A 349 15.78 13.58 22.34
N LYS A 350 14.89 14.49 22.74
CA LYS A 350 15.07 15.93 22.61
C LYS A 350 15.85 16.45 23.81
N LEU A 351 17.01 17.04 23.55
CA LEU A 351 17.95 17.47 24.57
C LEU A 351 17.79 18.98 24.90
N PRO A 352 18.04 19.42 26.14
CA PRO A 352 17.97 20.83 26.51
C PRO A 352 19.10 21.67 25.90
N SER A 353 20.23 21.05 25.55
CA SER A 353 21.42 21.70 24.99
C SER A 353 22.00 20.88 23.85
N ALA A 354 22.71 21.56 22.94
CA ALA A 354 23.40 20.92 21.82
C ALA A 354 24.55 20.02 22.27
N LEU A 355 24.67 18.85 21.64
CA LEU A 355 25.83 17.99 21.76
C LEU A 355 27.06 18.64 21.13
N SER A 356 28.22 18.49 21.74
CA SER A 356 29.48 19.05 21.21
C SER A 356 30.04 18.20 20.07
N GLN A 357 30.42 18.83 18.98
CA GLN A 357 30.99 18.18 17.81
C GLN A 357 32.20 17.30 18.18
N GLY A 358 32.17 16.04 17.76
CA GLY A 358 33.21 15.04 18.03
C GLY A 358 33.21 14.43 19.43
N ALA A 359 32.43 14.96 20.36
CA ALA A 359 32.34 14.44 21.72
C ALA A 359 31.65 13.09 21.78
N GLU A 360 32.10 12.25 22.71
CA GLU A 360 31.50 10.95 23.01
C GLU A 360 30.70 11.04 24.31
N TYR A 361 29.52 10.44 24.30
CA TYR A 361 28.63 10.36 25.44
C TYR A 361 28.26 8.91 25.72
N THR A 362 28.12 8.55 26.98
CA THR A 362 27.57 7.27 27.41
C THR A 362 26.06 7.44 27.63
N LEU A 363 25.27 6.75 26.83
CA LEU A 363 23.82 6.66 26.99
C LEU A 363 23.51 5.58 28.04
N ASN A 364 22.83 5.94 29.10
CA ASN A 364 22.27 5.00 30.07
C ASN A 364 20.75 4.89 29.89
N TRP A 365 20.20 3.69 30.13
CA TRP A 365 18.82 3.32 29.83
C TRP A 365 17.85 3.34 31.03
N GLY A 366 18.36 3.57 32.26
CA GLY A 366 17.55 3.47 33.47
C GLY A 366 16.86 2.10 33.58
N LYS A 367 15.52 2.12 33.57
CA LYS A 367 14.67 0.90 33.60
C LYS A 367 14.22 0.39 32.22
N VAL A 368 14.62 1.03 31.13
CA VAL A 368 14.27 0.54 29.80
C VAL A 368 14.90 -0.82 29.58
N ASN A 369 14.10 -1.82 29.24
CA ASN A 369 14.53 -3.22 29.15
C ASN A 369 15.30 -3.52 27.85
N VAL A 370 16.43 -2.84 27.61
CA VAL A 370 17.27 -2.99 26.40
C VAL A 370 18.55 -3.75 26.76
N GLN A 371 18.90 -4.73 25.92
CA GLN A 371 20.13 -5.51 26.07
C GLN A 371 21.40 -4.66 25.89
N GLY A 372 22.50 -5.12 26.43
CA GLY A 372 23.87 -4.63 26.17
C GLY A 372 24.34 -3.49 27.08
N GLY A 373 23.55 -3.09 28.07
CA GLY A 373 23.93 -2.05 29.02
C GLY A 373 24.11 -0.66 28.35
N PRO A 374 24.91 0.24 28.99
CA PRO A 374 25.16 1.58 28.46
C PRO A 374 25.79 1.55 27.05
N GLN A 375 25.41 2.51 26.20
CA GLN A 375 25.87 2.62 24.81
C GLN A 375 26.73 3.86 24.60
N LYS A 376 27.76 3.76 23.75
CA LYS A 376 28.57 4.90 23.34
C LYS A 376 27.95 5.62 22.15
N ILE A 377 27.71 6.91 22.30
CA ILE A 377 27.20 7.79 21.26
C ILE A 377 28.22 8.88 21.00
N ARG A 378 28.76 8.97 19.79
CA ARG A 378 29.66 10.04 19.37
C ARG A 378 28.93 11.00 18.45
N TYR A 379 28.84 12.27 18.84
CA TYR A 379 28.21 13.28 17.97
C TYR A 379 29.16 13.68 16.84
N ALA A 380 29.04 12.96 15.75
CA ALA A 380 29.80 13.15 14.52
C ALA A 380 28.88 13.03 13.29
N PRO A 381 27.94 13.98 13.09
CA PRO A 381 26.91 13.88 12.04
C PRO A 381 27.51 13.67 10.67
N ASP A 382 28.66 14.24 10.36
CA ASP A 382 29.36 14.04 9.07
C ASP A 382 29.74 12.59 8.76
N LYS A 383 29.76 11.72 9.78
CA LYS A 383 30.14 10.30 9.68
C LYS A 383 29.00 9.37 10.07
N THR A 384 27.93 9.91 10.65
CA THR A 384 26.79 9.13 11.15
C THR A 384 25.68 9.17 10.13
N GLN A 385 25.22 8.00 9.70
CA GLN A 385 24.05 7.89 8.83
C GLN A 385 22.80 8.39 9.58
N SER A 386 22.00 9.22 8.90
CA SER A 386 20.72 9.71 9.42
C SER A 386 19.57 9.14 8.62
N GLN A 387 18.55 8.68 9.33
CA GLN A 387 17.31 8.20 8.69
C GLN A 387 16.54 9.30 7.96
N ALA A 388 16.81 10.57 8.30
CA ALA A 388 16.14 11.72 7.72
C ALA A 388 16.68 12.15 6.34
N VAL A 389 17.82 11.60 5.91
CA VAL A 389 18.46 11.98 4.63
C VAL A 389 18.24 10.90 3.59
N HIS A 390 17.37 11.17 2.62
CA HIS A 390 16.86 10.20 1.66
C HIS A 390 17.43 10.42 0.27
N VAL A 391 17.95 9.38 -0.37
CA VAL A 391 18.53 9.46 -1.71
C VAL A 391 18.14 8.26 -2.56
N ASN A 392 18.06 8.47 -3.88
CA ASN A 392 17.93 7.38 -4.84
C ASN A 392 19.20 6.49 -4.81
N GLN A 393 19.06 5.31 -4.21
CA GLN A 393 20.15 4.33 -4.04
C GLN A 393 20.48 3.58 -5.34
N ILE A 394 19.58 3.57 -6.33
CA ILE A 394 19.89 3.09 -7.68
C ILE A 394 20.96 3.98 -8.30
N GLY A 395 20.95 5.28 -8.01
CA GLY A 395 21.88 6.28 -8.46
C GLY A 395 21.40 7.08 -9.67
N PHE A 396 22.35 7.73 -10.35
CA PHE A 396 22.10 8.64 -11.46
C PHE A 396 23.14 8.44 -12.56
N ARG A 397 22.75 8.68 -13.82
CA ARG A 397 23.74 8.86 -14.87
C ARG A 397 24.39 10.24 -14.75
N PRO A 398 25.67 10.40 -15.15
CA PRO A 398 26.30 11.73 -15.27
C PRO A 398 25.45 12.75 -16.01
N SER A 399 24.79 12.33 -17.08
CA SER A 399 23.94 13.16 -17.95
C SER A 399 22.49 13.35 -17.45
N ASP A 400 22.08 12.75 -16.31
CA ASP A 400 20.75 12.94 -15.79
C ASP A 400 20.52 14.41 -15.39
N PRO A 401 19.42 15.03 -15.88
CA PRO A 401 19.16 16.46 -15.60
C PRO A 401 18.71 16.72 -14.17
N VAL A 402 18.22 15.70 -13.49
CA VAL A 402 17.80 15.71 -12.08
C VAL A 402 18.69 14.78 -11.29
N LYS A 403 19.39 15.33 -10.28
CA LYS A 403 20.04 14.59 -9.21
C LYS A 403 19.61 15.22 -7.91
N ARG A 404 18.86 14.49 -7.10
CA ARG A 404 18.11 15.03 -5.96
C ARG A 404 18.09 14.04 -4.82
N ALA A 405 18.16 14.59 -3.60
CA ALA A 405 17.87 13.93 -2.34
C ALA A 405 16.78 14.68 -1.58
N PHE A 406 16.24 14.08 -0.54
CA PHE A 406 15.24 14.70 0.32
C PHE A 406 15.70 14.68 1.78
N LEU A 407 15.16 15.61 2.57
CA LEU A 407 15.34 15.69 4.01
C LEU A 407 13.96 15.76 4.65
N SER A 408 13.67 14.79 5.53
CA SER A 408 12.37 14.68 6.18
C SER A 408 12.42 13.68 7.32
N GLU A 409 11.71 13.92 8.42
CA GLU A 409 11.48 12.91 9.45
C GLU A 409 10.19 13.24 10.21
N TRP A 410 9.37 12.22 10.41
CA TRP A 410 8.20 12.28 11.28
C TRP A 410 8.51 11.58 12.60
N LEU A 411 8.28 12.26 13.73
CA LEU A 411 8.73 11.79 15.05
C LEU A 411 7.75 10.82 15.73
N GLY A 412 6.77 10.27 15.02
CA GLY A 412 5.79 9.38 15.62
C GLY A 412 4.91 10.12 16.64
N THR A 413 5.01 9.78 17.93
CA THR A 413 4.25 10.47 18.99
C THR A 413 4.63 11.96 19.15
N GLY A 414 5.76 12.38 18.58
CA GLY A 414 6.21 13.76 18.53
C GLY A 414 5.65 14.59 17.35
N GLY A 415 5.01 13.91 16.38
CA GLY A 415 4.40 14.55 15.22
C GLY A 415 5.40 15.18 14.25
N VAL A 416 5.10 16.38 13.83
CA VAL A 416 5.88 17.16 12.84
C VAL A 416 7.29 17.46 13.32
N HIS A 417 8.28 17.29 12.42
CA HIS A 417 9.63 17.80 12.62
C HIS A 417 10.01 18.75 11.48
N SER A 418 10.66 19.85 11.85
CA SER A 418 11.19 20.82 10.90
C SER A 418 12.70 20.99 11.12
N PHE A 419 13.43 21.02 10.02
CA PHE A 419 14.87 21.27 10.03
C PHE A 419 15.23 22.76 9.88
N GLY A 420 14.25 23.67 10.02
CA GLY A 420 14.40 25.10 9.82
C GLY A 420 14.20 25.53 8.37
N ASP A 421 14.37 26.83 8.08
CA ASP A 421 14.00 27.40 6.77
C ASP A 421 15.01 27.07 5.65
N ALA A 422 16.28 26.85 5.98
CA ALA A 422 17.34 26.72 4.99
C ALA A 422 18.47 25.75 5.44
N PRO A 423 18.16 24.43 5.64
CA PRO A 423 19.17 23.45 6.01
C PRO A 423 20.30 23.40 4.97
N LYS A 424 21.54 23.45 5.42
CA LYS A 424 22.71 23.36 4.54
C LYS A 424 23.09 21.91 4.30
N PHE A 425 23.46 21.60 3.08
CA PHE A 425 23.96 20.27 2.72
C PHE A 425 25.20 20.36 1.85
N ARG A 426 25.94 19.28 1.82
CA ARG A 426 27.04 19.02 0.89
C ARG A 426 26.97 17.59 0.35
N VAL A 427 27.44 17.40 -0.85
CA VAL A 427 27.64 16.07 -1.41
C VAL A 427 29.12 15.75 -1.33
N VAL A 428 29.44 14.56 -0.85
CA VAL A 428 30.83 14.11 -0.65
C VAL A 428 31.10 12.81 -1.37
N GLU A 429 32.33 12.59 -1.82
CA GLU A 429 32.78 11.26 -2.22
C GLU A 429 32.72 10.31 -1.01
N ALA A 430 32.10 9.16 -1.18
CA ALA A 430 31.79 8.26 -0.06
C ALA A 430 33.02 7.69 0.67
N VAL A 431 34.13 7.52 -0.05
CA VAL A 431 35.39 6.95 0.48
C VAL A 431 36.27 8.02 1.10
N THR A 432 36.50 9.10 0.38
CA THR A 432 37.46 10.15 0.79
C THR A 432 36.85 11.20 1.71
N GLY A 433 35.53 11.36 1.69
CA GLY A 433 34.82 12.46 2.35
C GLY A 433 34.98 13.82 1.69
N ALA A 434 35.64 13.88 0.53
CA ALA A 434 35.89 15.14 -0.21
C ALA A 434 34.57 15.76 -0.69
N THR A 435 34.34 17.02 -0.37
CA THR A 435 33.15 17.75 -0.81
C THR A 435 33.21 18.06 -2.29
N VAL A 436 32.19 17.68 -3.04
CA VAL A 436 32.09 17.91 -4.50
C VAL A 436 30.98 18.91 -4.86
N ALA A 437 30.03 19.13 -3.99
CA ALA A 437 28.98 20.14 -4.13
C ALA A 437 28.47 20.59 -2.77
N THR A 438 27.94 21.80 -2.72
CA THR A 438 27.27 22.38 -1.55
C THR A 438 25.97 23.02 -1.99
N GLY A 439 25.01 23.10 -1.08
CA GLY A 439 23.72 23.74 -1.35
C GLY A 439 22.90 23.97 -0.09
N THR A 440 21.73 24.51 -0.30
CA THR A 440 20.71 24.74 0.72
C THR A 440 19.46 23.96 0.33
N ALA A 441 18.94 23.16 1.25
CA ALA A 441 17.69 22.45 1.05
C ALA A 441 16.50 23.43 0.97
N LYS A 442 15.54 23.11 0.12
CA LYS A 442 14.35 23.93 -0.13
C LYS A 442 13.12 23.13 0.21
N PHE A 443 12.11 23.75 0.82
CA PHE A 443 10.82 23.12 1.00
C PHE A 443 10.26 22.60 -0.33
N THR A 444 9.83 21.36 -0.35
CA THR A 444 8.90 20.84 -1.36
C THR A 444 7.48 20.93 -0.85
N LYS A 445 7.28 20.59 0.44
CA LYS A 445 5.97 20.64 1.07
C LYS A 445 6.13 20.82 2.59
N LYS A 446 5.41 21.78 3.17
CA LYS A 446 5.29 21.89 4.62
C LYS A 446 4.22 20.94 5.15
N ALA A 447 4.34 20.50 6.39
CA ALA A 447 3.35 19.63 7.04
C ALA A 447 1.91 20.22 7.02
N THR A 448 1.80 21.56 7.01
CA THR A 448 0.53 22.29 6.96
C THR A 448 -0.06 22.45 5.56
N GLU A 449 0.70 22.13 4.52
CA GLU A 449 0.28 22.27 3.12
C GLU A 449 -0.34 20.96 2.62
N LYS A 450 -1.47 21.08 1.93
CA LYS A 450 -2.19 19.95 1.37
C LYS A 450 -1.57 19.49 0.05
N GLU A 451 -1.61 18.21 -0.20
CA GLU A 451 -1.26 17.56 -1.47
C GLU A 451 -2.55 17.17 -2.20
N LEU A 452 -2.50 17.13 -3.53
CA LEU A 452 -3.62 16.62 -4.32
C LEU A 452 -3.54 15.09 -4.40
N ILE A 453 -4.40 14.41 -3.66
CA ILE A 453 -4.42 12.95 -3.58
C ILE A 453 -5.86 12.46 -3.65
N GLN A 454 -6.21 11.62 -4.64
CA GLN A 454 -7.53 11.02 -4.84
C GLN A 454 -8.69 12.03 -4.71
N ASN A 455 -8.54 13.19 -5.32
CA ASN A 455 -9.52 14.27 -5.19
C ASN A 455 -9.73 14.80 -3.75
N LYS A 456 -8.97 14.31 -2.77
CA LYS A 456 -8.87 14.84 -1.42
C LYS A 456 -7.62 15.69 -1.31
N GLN A 457 -7.69 16.74 -0.51
CA GLN A 457 -6.52 17.56 -0.20
C GLN A 457 -6.09 17.26 1.23
N VAL A 458 -5.10 16.37 1.38
CA VAL A 458 -4.48 16.00 2.65
C VAL A 458 -2.97 16.07 2.55
N ASN A 459 -2.25 16.07 3.67
CA ASN A 459 -0.79 15.92 3.67
C ASN A 459 -0.44 14.47 4.01
N TYR A 460 0.19 13.76 3.09
CA TYR A 460 0.54 12.34 3.27
C TYR A 460 1.89 12.12 3.94
N SER A 461 2.69 13.18 4.15
CA SER A 461 3.97 13.10 4.88
C SER A 461 3.82 13.37 6.36
N LEU A 462 2.80 14.14 6.78
CA LEU A 462 2.55 14.61 8.16
C LEU A 462 3.79 15.27 8.81
N THR A 463 4.75 15.74 8.00
CA THR A 463 5.97 16.42 8.41
C THR A 463 6.50 17.27 7.28
N ASP A 464 7.46 18.14 7.55
CA ASP A 464 8.11 18.95 6.54
C ASP A 464 8.99 18.11 5.63
N VAL A 465 8.90 18.36 4.31
CA VAL A 465 9.74 17.71 3.30
C VAL A 465 10.54 18.76 2.54
N TYR A 466 11.85 18.54 2.45
CA TYR A 466 12.78 19.39 1.75
C TYR A 466 13.47 18.63 0.64
N ARG A 467 13.83 19.32 -0.45
CA ARG A 467 14.66 18.79 -1.53
C ARG A 467 16.05 19.38 -1.53
N MET A 468 17.01 18.60 -1.94
CA MET A 468 18.43 18.94 -2.08
C MET A 468 18.87 18.60 -3.51
N ASP A 469 19.00 19.60 -4.36
CA ASP A 469 19.35 19.43 -5.79
C ASP A 469 20.85 19.57 -5.99
N PHE A 470 21.46 18.64 -6.78
CA PHE A 470 22.90 18.62 -7.13
C PHE A 470 23.14 18.11 -8.57
N PRO A 471 22.44 18.66 -9.58
CA PRO A 471 22.54 18.17 -10.97
C PRO A 471 23.93 18.35 -11.58
N GLN A 472 24.73 19.29 -11.06
CA GLN A 472 26.05 19.62 -11.55
C GLN A 472 27.12 18.52 -11.36
N ILE A 473 26.85 17.49 -10.55
CA ILE A 473 27.79 16.40 -10.32
C ILE A 473 27.71 15.44 -11.51
N THR A 474 28.74 15.44 -12.36
CA THR A 474 28.81 14.60 -13.55
C THR A 474 29.95 13.56 -13.50
N LYS A 475 30.88 13.70 -12.56
CA LYS A 475 31.99 12.74 -12.40
C LYS A 475 31.44 11.42 -11.87
N PRO A 476 31.73 10.28 -12.53
CA PRO A 476 31.40 8.97 -11.99
C PRO A 476 32.06 8.71 -10.64
N GLY A 477 31.32 8.06 -9.73
CA GLY A 477 31.80 7.77 -8.39
C GLY A 477 30.67 7.32 -7.46
N THR A 478 31.01 7.04 -6.21
CA THR A 478 30.04 6.78 -5.14
C THR A 478 30.02 7.97 -4.19
N TYR A 479 28.85 8.45 -3.89
CA TYR A 479 28.62 9.69 -3.16
C TYR A 479 27.68 9.50 -1.97
N LYS A 480 27.72 10.44 -1.05
CA LYS A 480 26.74 10.62 0.04
C LYS A 480 26.32 12.10 0.11
N VAL A 481 25.08 12.31 0.50
CA VAL A 481 24.61 13.63 0.92
C VAL A 481 24.82 13.76 2.42
N VAL A 482 25.39 14.87 2.86
CA VAL A 482 25.62 15.22 4.26
C VAL A 482 24.82 16.47 4.57
N VAL A 483 23.94 16.42 5.56
CA VAL A 483 23.18 17.56 6.06
C VAL A 483 23.82 18.04 7.38
N GLU A 484 24.11 19.34 7.45
CA GLU A 484 24.81 19.92 8.60
C GLU A 484 24.07 19.66 9.91
N GLY A 485 24.76 19.11 10.89
CA GLY A 485 24.21 18.78 12.20
C GLY A 485 23.27 17.55 12.25
N VAL A 486 22.83 17.02 11.09
CA VAL A 486 21.86 15.93 10.99
C VAL A 486 22.56 14.60 10.70
N GLY A 487 23.28 14.48 9.60
CA GLY A 487 23.92 13.23 9.24
C GLY A 487 24.08 13.02 7.74
N THR A 488 24.39 11.76 7.38
CA THR A 488 24.64 11.35 6.01
C THR A 488 23.51 10.49 5.46
N SER A 489 23.30 10.55 4.15
CA SER A 489 22.47 9.56 3.45
C SER A 489 23.14 8.19 3.36
N ASP A 490 22.40 7.19 2.88
CA ASP A 490 22.99 6.01 2.24
C ASP A 490 23.89 6.42 1.07
N PRO A 491 24.90 5.59 0.70
CA PRO A 491 25.71 5.84 -0.48
C PRO A 491 24.90 5.61 -1.75
N PHE A 492 25.17 6.41 -2.79
CA PHE A 492 24.57 6.26 -4.10
C PHE A 492 25.61 6.42 -5.21
N PRO A 493 25.49 5.67 -6.33
CA PRO A 493 26.41 5.79 -7.46
C PRO A 493 25.99 6.91 -8.42
N ILE A 494 26.97 7.55 -9.05
CA ILE A 494 26.81 8.26 -10.31
C ILE A 494 27.62 7.46 -11.33
N ALA A 495 26.95 6.81 -12.29
CA ALA A 495 27.61 5.99 -13.31
C ALA A 495 26.72 5.82 -14.54
N GLU A 496 27.32 5.58 -15.71
CA GLU A 496 26.57 5.44 -16.97
C GLU A 496 25.59 4.27 -16.96
N ASN A 497 25.89 3.21 -16.23
CA ASN A 497 25.14 1.95 -16.27
C ASN A 497 24.12 1.78 -15.13
N VAL A 498 23.80 2.82 -14.34
CA VAL A 498 22.87 2.68 -13.19
C VAL A 498 21.49 2.21 -13.63
N TRP A 499 20.92 2.83 -14.66
CA TRP A 499 19.62 2.45 -15.19
C TRP A 499 19.65 1.10 -15.91
N GLN A 500 20.76 0.76 -16.57
CA GLN A 500 20.93 -0.57 -17.18
C GLN A 500 20.96 -1.67 -16.11
N LYS A 501 21.60 -1.42 -14.97
CA LYS A 501 21.59 -2.34 -13.83
C LYS A 501 20.18 -2.50 -13.29
N ALA A 502 19.45 -1.41 -13.06
CA ALA A 502 18.06 -1.46 -12.60
C ALA A 502 17.16 -2.23 -13.57
N PHE A 503 17.23 -1.94 -14.85
CA PHE A 503 16.50 -2.65 -15.90
C PHE A 503 16.81 -4.16 -15.91
N ARG A 504 18.09 -4.53 -15.93
CA ARG A 504 18.50 -5.95 -15.92
C ARG A 504 18.03 -6.67 -14.67
N THR A 505 18.11 -6.02 -13.50
CA THR A 505 17.61 -6.59 -12.25
C THR A 505 16.12 -6.87 -12.34
N GLN A 506 15.31 -5.94 -12.86
CA GLN A 506 13.86 -6.16 -13.06
C GLN A 506 13.58 -7.29 -14.06
N MET A 507 14.32 -7.35 -15.16
CA MET A 507 14.20 -8.44 -16.12
C MET A 507 14.58 -9.80 -15.52
N ARG A 508 15.56 -9.82 -14.61
CA ARG A 508 15.90 -11.01 -13.82
C ARG A 508 14.75 -11.39 -12.87
N GLY A 509 14.03 -10.42 -12.33
CA GLY A 509 12.84 -10.66 -11.52
C GLY A 509 11.75 -11.40 -12.30
N LEU A 510 11.54 -11.06 -13.57
CA LEU A 510 10.62 -11.80 -14.44
C LEU A 510 11.06 -13.26 -14.60
N TYR A 511 12.33 -13.51 -14.86
CA TYR A 511 12.87 -14.86 -14.93
C TYR A 511 12.65 -15.63 -13.63
N HIS A 512 12.89 -15.01 -12.46
CA HIS A 512 12.68 -15.63 -11.15
C HIS A 512 11.20 -15.89 -10.83
N ASN A 513 10.29 -15.20 -11.51
CA ASN A 513 8.85 -15.35 -11.36
C ASN A 513 8.20 -16.31 -12.37
N ARG A 514 8.98 -16.99 -13.22
CA ARG A 514 8.48 -17.98 -14.16
C ARG A 514 7.84 -19.16 -13.44
N SER A 515 6.62 -19.53 -13.83
CA SER A 515 5.91 -20.75 -13.43
C SER A 515 6.20 -21.89 -14.42
N GLY A 516 6.09 -23.13 -13.97
CA GLY A 516 6.19 -24.32 -14.82
C GLY A 516 7.61 -24.70 -15.24
N MET A 517 8.65 -24.13 -14.60
CA MET A 517 10.03 -24.52 -14.84
C MET A 517 10.84 -24.58 -13.55
N GLU A 518 11.91 -25.35 -13.59
CA GLU A 518 12.93 -25.37 -12.54
C GLU A 518 13.83 -24.13 -12.64
N LEU A 519 14.11 -23.49 -11.50
CA LEU A 519 15.08 -22.39 -11.38
C LEU A 519 16.30 -22.87 -10.60
N GLY A 520 17.48 -22.56 -11.12
CA GLY A 520 18.74 -22.94 -10.50
C GLY A 520 19.96 -22.66 -11.40
N PRO A 521 21.16 -23.15 -10.99
CA PRO A 521 22.36 -23.03 -11.82
C PRO A 521 22.18 -23.64 -13.22
N PRO A 522 22.79 -23.07 -14.26
CA PRO A 522 23.75 -21.95 -14.21
C PRO A 522 23.13 -20.56 -14.21
N TYR A 523 21.80 -20.46 -14.29
CA TYR A 523 21.11 -19.19 -14.53
C TYR A 523 20.87 -18.37 -13.27
N THR A 524 20.75 -19.00 -12.12
CA THR A 524 20.52 -18.33 -10.83
C THR A 524 21.01 -19.19 -9.66
N THR A 525 21.34 -18.56 -8.55
CA THR A 525 21.59 -19.26 -7.27
C THR A 525 20.30 -19.58 -6.51
N TYR A 526 19.20 -18.90 -6.84
CA TYR A 526 17.88 -19.21 -6.31
C TYR A 526 17.41 -20.58 -6.84
N ARG A 527 17.02 -21.44 -5.93
CA ARG A 527 16.58 -22.80 -6.27
C ARG A 527 15.09 -22.96 -6.05
N LYS A 528 14.37 -23.24 -7.12
CA LYS A 528 12.96 -23.58 -7.11
C LYS A 528 12.76 -24.81 -8.00
N PRO A 529 12.26 -25.94 -7.47
CA PRO A 529 11.81 -27.05 -8.30
C PRO A 529 10.76 -26.59 -9.33
N ARG A 530 10.60 -27.36 -10.40
CA ARG A 530 9.52 -27.09 -11.34
C ARG A 530 8.18 -27.17 -10.62
N ASP A 531 7.36 -26.17 -10.79
CA ASP A 531 6.08 -26.00 -10.13
C ASP A 531 4.93 -26.04 -11.14
N MET A 532 3.72 -26.34 -10.68
CA MET A 532 2.46 -26.17 -11.40
C MET A 532 2.49 -26.67 -12.86
N HIS A 533 3.17 -27.78 -13.10
CA HIS A 533 3.34 -28.37 -14.43
C HIS A 533 2.65 -29.75 -14.52
N PRO A 534 1.87 -30.04 -15.58
CA PRO A 534 1.17 -31.31 -15.73
C PRO A 534 2.06 -32.54 -15.67
N ALA A 535 3.32 -32.46 -16.13
CA ALA A 535 4.28 -33.55 -16.06
C ALA A 535 4.68 -33.93 -14.61
N ASP A 536 4.43 -33.05 -13.63
CA ASP A 536 4.67 -33.31 -12.20
C ASP A 536 3.38 -33.68 -11.46
N GLY A 537 2.29 -33.88 -12.21
CA GLY A 537 1.00 -34.34 -11.67
C GLY A 537 -0.01 -33.22 -11.39
N GLN A 538 0.29 -31.96 -11.77
CA GLN A 538 -0.70 -30.88 -11.66
C GLN A 538 -1.85 -31.16 -12.62
N LEU A 539 -3.05 -31.28 -12.09
CA LEU A 539 -4.27 -31.42 -12.89
C LEU A 539 -4.85 -30.05 -13.20
N VAL A 540 -5.04 -29.78 -14.49
CA VAL A 540 -5.67 -28.53 -14.95
C VAL A 540 -6.91 -28.89 -15.77
N TYR A 541 -8.08 -28.45 -15.31
CA TYR A 541 -9.36 -28.76 -15.92
C TYR A 541 -9.90 -27.58 -16.74
N GLN A 542 -10.65 -27.91 -17.77
CA GLN A 542 -11.41 -26.93 -18.52
C GLN A 542 -12.64 -26.47 -17.73
N SER A 543 -12.83 -25.15 -17.59
CA SER A 543 -14.06 -24.52 -17.12
C SER A 543 -14.80 -23.80 -18.25
N THR A 544 -16.10 -23.61 -18.09
CA THR A 544 -16.95 -22.77 -18.96
C THR A 544 -17.09 -21.33 -18.45
N HIS A 545 -16.54 -21.01 -17.27
CA HIS A 545 -16.56 -19.66 -16.73
C HIS A 545 -15.70 -18.71 -17.58
N SER A 546 -16.24 -17.55 -17.93
CA SER A 546 -15.56 -16.48 -18.67
C SER A 546 -15.10 -15.37 -17.73
N VAL A 547 -13.94 -14.77 -18.00
CA VAL A 547 -13.48 -13.58 -17.26
C VAL A 547 -14.46 -12.39 -17.40
N LEU A 548 -15.27 -12.35 -18.43
CA LEU A 548 -16.32 -11.34 -18.60
C LEU A 548 -17.41 -11.43 -17.50
N ASP A 549 -17.46 -12.54 -16.76
CA ASP A 549 -18.34 -12.75 -15.61
C ASP A 549 -17.58 -12.66 -14.27
N GLY A 550 -16.32 -12.17 -14.30
CA GLY A 550 -15.41 -11.94 -13.19
C GLY A 550 -14.14 -12.80 -13.24
N ASN A 551 -13.06 -12.23 -12.75
CA ASN A 551 -11.79 -12.92 -12.44
C ASN A 551 -11.77 -13.36 -10.98
N GLU A 552 -10.68 -14.02 -10.56
CA GLU A 552 -10.53 -14.62 -9.22
C GLU A 552 -11.78 -15.44 -8.86
N ALA A 553 -12.13 -16.31 -9.80
CA ALA A 553 -13.41 -16.98 -9.80
C ALA A 553 -13.43 -18.25 -8.93
N PHE A 554 -12.24 -18.73 -8.46
CA PHE A 554 -12.06 -19.81 -7.47
C PHE A 554 -13.06 -20.95 -7.62
N GLU A 555 -13.95 -21.12 -6.64
CA GLU A 555 -14.99 -22.16 -6.65
C GLU A 555 -15.93 -22.10 -7.86
N LYS A 556 -16.11 -20.95 -8.51
CA LYS A 556 -16.95 -20.88 -9.72
C LYS A 556 -16.31 -21.61 -10.88
N LEU A 557 -14.96 -21.57 -10.99
CA LEU A 557 -14.23 -22.33 -11.99
C LEU A 557 -14.41 -23.84 -11.77
N GLU A 558 -14.34 -24.29 -10.53
CA GLU A 558 -14.59 -25.68 -10.16
C GLU A 558 -16.04 -26.11 -10.47
N LYS A 559 -17.03 -25.33 -10.03
CA LYS A 559 -18.46 -25.58 -10.25
C LYS A 559 -18.84 -25.62 -11.73
N THR A 560 -18.11 -24.94 -12.58
CA THR A 560 -18.32 -24.90 -14.04
C THR A 560 -17.33 -25.75 -14.82
N SER A 561 -16.56 -26.60 -14.13
CA SER A 561 -15.63 -27.54 -14.74
C SER A 561 -16.36 -28.54 -15.65
N THR A 562 -15.76 -28.81 -16.79
CA THR A 562 -16.26 -29.87 -17.72
C THR A 562 -15.66 -31.24 -17.42
N GLY A 563 -14.74 -31.35 -16.45
CA GLY A 563 -13.98 -32.57 -16.16
C GLY A 563 -12.88 -32.87 -17.19
N LYS A 564 -12.80 -32.11 -18.30
CA LYS A 564 -11.80 -32.32 -19.35
C LYS A 564 -10.44 -31.73 -18.92
N LEU A 565 -9.39 -32.52 -19.02
CA LEU A 565 -8.01 -32.04 -18.77
C LEU A 565 -7.49 -31.19 -19.93
N VAL A 566 -6.65 -30.21 -19.60
CA VAL A 566 -5.95 -29.30 -20.51
C VAL A 566 -4.45 -29.38 -20.23
N PRO A 567 -3.75 -30.39 -20.77
CA PRO A 567 -2.33 -30.65 -20.48
C PRO A 567 -1.40 -29.55 -21.02
N GLU A 568 -1.88 -28.69 -21.93
CA GLU A 568 -1.13 -27.56 -22.47
C GLU A 568 -1.10 -26.35 -21.52
N ALA A 569 -1.91 -26.37 -20.45
CA ALA A 569 -2.09 -25.26 -19.54
C ALA A 569 -1.02 -25.23 -18.44
N TRP A 570 0.12 -24.63 -18.76
CA TRP A 570 1.26 -24.42 -17.84
C TRP A 570 2.14 -23.25 -18.32
N GLY A 571 3.08 -22.81 -17.49
CA GLY A 571 4.01 -21.75 -17.83
C GLY A 571 3.45 -20.36 -17.50
N GLY A 572 4.01 -19.32 -18.09
CA GLY A 572 3.75 -17.92 -17.73
C GLY A 572 4.45 -17.52 -16.45
N TYR A 573 4.01 -16.40 -15.89
CA TYR A 573 4.50 -15.90 -14.60
C TYR A 573 3.51 -16.20 -13.47
N HIS A 574 4.00 -16.40 -12.25
CA HIS A 574 3.15 -16.26 -11.06
C HIS A 574 2.57 -14.83 -11.04
N ASP A 575 1.30 -14.68 -10.70
CA ASP A 575 0.68 -13.37 -10.59
C ASP A 575 1.32 -12.55 -9.48
N ALA A 576 1.33 -13.14 -8.30
CA ALA A 576 1.61 -12.49 -7.04
C ALA A 576 2.37 -13.41 -6.06
N GLY A 577 2.33 -13.11 -4.79
CA GLY A 577 2.93 -13.92 -3.73
C GLY A 577 2.28 -15.29 -3.54
N ASP A 578 1.05 -15.44 -3.95
CA ASP A 578 0.23 -16.65 -3.90
C ASP A 578 0.35 -17.56 -5.14
N TRP A 579 1.18 -17.18 -6.13
CA TRP A 579 1.38 -17.85 -7.44
C TRP A 579 0.13 -18.01 -8.33
N ASN A 580 -1.01 -17.52 -7.92
CA ASN A 580 -2.27 -17.49 -8.67
C ASN A 580 -2.77 -16.05 -8.88
N PRO A 581 -3.61 -15.83 -9.90
CA PRO A 581 -3.77 -16.58 -11.13
C PRO A 581 -2.64 -16.29 -12.14
N ARG A 582 -2.50 -17.14 -13.19
CA ARG A 582 -1.68 -16.82 -14.36
C ARG A 582 -2.60 -16.30 -15.44
N ARG A 583 -2.58 -15.00 -15.70
CA ARG A 583 -3.62 -14.33 -16.50
C ARG A 583 -3.06 -13.58 -17.71
N VAL A 584 -3.84 -13.48 -18.77
CA VAL A 584 -3.45 -12.83 -20.04
C VAL A 584 -3.07 -11.35 -19.86
N THR A 585 -3.55 -10.69 -18.82
CA THR A 585 -3.19 -9.30 -18.47
C THR A 585 -1.71 -9.13 -18.10
N HIS A 586 -1.02 -10.21 -17.68
CA HIS A 586 0.43 -10.21 -17.48
C HIS A 586 1.21 -9.87 -18.76
N LEU A 587 0.62 -10.07 -19.94
CA LEU A 587 1.21 -9.60 -21.19
C LEU A 587 1.46 -8.10 -21.25
N LYS A 588 0.96 -7.30 -20.28
CA LYS A 588 1.29 -5.88 -20.15
C LYS A 588 2.80 -5.67 -19.93
N VAL A 589 3.44 -6.47 -19.08
CA VAL A 589 4.89 -6.37 -18.88
C VAL A 589 5.66 -6.86 -20.13
N THR A 590 5.16 -7.89 -20.78
CA THR A 590 5.68 -8.39 -22.06
C THR A 590 5.59 -7.33 -23.17
N MET A 591 4.48 -6.58 -23.20
CA MET A 591 4.33 -5.45 -24.13
C MET A 591 5.32 -4.33 -23.86
N ALA A 592 5.62 -4.04 -22.59
CA ALA A 592 6.63 -3.05 -22.21
C ALA A 592 8.06 -3.47 -22.68
N GLN A 593 8.42 -4.76 -22.53
CA GLN A 593 9.67 -5.32 -23.06
C GLN A 593 9.79 -5.16 -24.57
N MET A 594 8.73 -5.54 -25.28
CA MET A 594 8.71 -5.47 -26.75
C MET A 594 8.68 -4.04 -27.27
N GLU A 595 7.99 -3.13 -26.58
CA GLU A 595 8.00 -1.72 -26.96
C GLU A 595 9.39 -1.10 -26.78
N LEU A 596 10.04 -1.38 -25.66
CA LEU A 596 11.43 -0.95 -25.45
C LEU A 596 12.37 -1.47 -26.54
N PHE A 597 12.25 -2.75 -26.90
CA PHE A 597 13.04 -3.36 -27.98
C PHE A 597 12.72 -2.71 -29.34
N GLU A 598 11.48 -2.40 -29.62
CA GLU A 598 11.05 -1.71 -30.84
C GLU A 598 11.67 -0.29 -30.94
N LEU A 599 11.74 0.44 -29.82
CA LEU A 599 12.30 1.79 -29.79
C LEU A 599 13.85 1.80 -29.88
N PHE A 600 14.49 0.81 -29.27
CA PHE A 600 15.94 0.74 -29.12
C PHE A 600 16.47 -0.68 -29.43
N PRO A 601 16.37 -1.13 -30.69
CA PRO A 601 16.74 -2.51 -31.03
C PRO A 601 18.22 -2.84 -30.77
N GLY A 602 19.15 -1.88 -30.96
CA GLY A 602 20.55 -2.06 -30.60
C GLY A 602 20.76 -2.31 -29.13
N PHE A 603 20.20 -1.46 -28.26
CA PHE A 603 20.24 -1.66 -26.81
C PHE A 603 19.63 -3.00 -26.41
N GLY A 604 18.45 -3.34 -26.96
CA GLY A 604 17.76 -4.60 -26.65
C GLY A 604 18.55 -5.84 -27.07
N ALA A 605 19.22 -5.78 -28.21
CA ALA A 605 20.03 -6.89 -28.71
C ALA A 605 21.31 -7.16 -27.88
N GLU A 606 21.85 -6.13 -27.24
CA GLU A 606 23.08 -6.20 -26.42
C GLU A 606 22.82 -6.68 -24.99
N GLN A 607 21.52 -6.79 -24.54
CA GLN A 607 21.24 -7.21 -23.18
C GLN A 607 21.53 -8.71 -22.99
N SER A 608 22.31 -9.02 -21.96
CA SER A 608 22.49 -10.40 -21.48
C SER A 608 21.77 -10.55 -20.15
N LEU A 609 20.72 -11.36 -20.14
CA LEU A 609 19.88 -11.57 -18.96
C LEU A 609 20.23 -12.85 -18.21
N ASN A 610 21.18 -13.67 -18.72
CA ASN A 610 21.51 -14.97 -18.16
C ASN A 610 20.28 -15.86 -17.93
N ILE A 611 19.53 -16.09 -19.00
CA ILE A 611 18.30 -16.90 -19.01
C ILE A 611 18.40 -18.02 -20.05
N PRO A 612 17.59 -19.10 -19.95
CA PRO A 612 17.47 -20.06 -21.03
C PRO A 612 17.04 -19.41 -22.35
N LYS A 613 17.69 -19.80 -23.46
CA LYS A 613 17.44 -19.23 -24.79
C LYS A 613 16.85 -20.29 -25.72
N PRO A 614 15.52 -20.40 -25.82
CA PRO A 614 14.89 -21.37 -26.70
C PRO A 614 15.04 -21.01 -28.19
N THR A 615 15.37 -19.76 -28.50
CA THR A 615 15.55 -19.23 -29.87
C THR A 615 16.85 -18.47 -30.02
N LYS A 616 17.21 -18.11 -31.28
CA LYS A 616 18.36 -17.24 -31.59
C LYS A 616 18.08 -15.75 -31.38
N ALA A 617 16.86 -15.39 -30.97
CA ALA A 617 16.51 -14.01 -30.70
C ALA A 617 17.25 -13.46 -29.47
N PRO A 618 17.39 -12.14 -29.33
CA PRO A 618 17.89 -11.49 -28.13
C PRO A 618 17.16 -11.90 -26.86
N ASP A 619 17.84 -11.83 -25.71
CA ASP A 619 17.30 -12.28 -24.42
C ASP A 619 15.98 -11.60 -24.04
N ILE A 620 15.83 -10.30 -24.34
CA ILE A 620 14.57 -9.59 -24.09
C ILE A 620 13.39 -10.25 -24.83
N LEU A 621 13.59 -10.66 -26.08
CA LEU A 621 12.56 -11.35 -26.84
C LEU A 621 12.36 -12.81 -26.40
N ASN A 622 13.40 -13.48 -25.92
CA ASN A 622 13.27 -14.81 -25.31
C ASN A 622 12.52 -14.75 -23.96
N GLU A 623 12.69 -13.67 -23.17
CA GLU A 623 11.91 -13.46 -21.95
C GLU A 623 10.44 -13.16 -22.28
N ALA A 624 10.20 -12.28 -23.26
CA ALA A 624 8.86 -11.97 -23.75
C ALA A 624 8.13 -13.22 -24.30
N LEU A 625 8.86 -14.11 -24.97
CA LEU A 625 8.32 -15.36 -25.51
C LEU A 625 7.82 -16.29 -24.40
N TRP A 626 8.43 -16.30 -23.22
CA TRP A 626 8.03 -17.19 -22.12
C TRP A 626 6.57 -17.00 -21.72
N GLU A 627 6.17 -15.77 -21.47
CA GLU A 627 4.79 -15.44 -21.12
C GLU A 627 3.84 -15.62 -22.30
N LEU A 628 4.25 -15.11 -23.46
CA LEU A 628 3.44 -15.15 -24.66
C LEU A 628 3.12 -16.58 -25.13
N ASP A 629 4.07 -17.52 -24.99
CA ASP A 629 3.89 -18.91 -25.38
C ASP A 629 2.89 -19.66 -24.49
N CYS A 630 2.76 -19.28 -23.21
CA CYS A 630 1.73 -19.80 -22.34
C CYS A 630 0.34 -19.55 -22.95
N PHE A 631 0.05 -18.32 -23.36
CA PHE A 631 -1.24 -17.95 -23.94
C PHE A 631 -1.43 -18.45 -25.37
N ARG A 632 -0.35 -18.66 -26.12
CA ARG A 632 -0.42 -19.36 -27.42
C ARG A 632 -0.94 -20.80 -27.26
N ARG A 633 -0.48 -21.50 -26.22
CA ARG A 633 -0.95 -22.86 -25.91
C ARG A 633 -2.40 -22.86 -25.39
N LEU A 634 -2.85 -21.77 -24.78
CA LEU A 634 -4.22 -21.57 -24.34
C LEU A 634 -5.17 -21.10 -25.46
N GLN A 635 -4.65 -20.86 -26.68
CA GLN A 635 -5.45 -20.57 -27.85
C GLN A 635 -6.14 -21.82 -28.37
N LEU A 636 -7.44 -21.75 -28.52
CA LEU A 636 -8.26 -22.85 -29.06
C LEU A 636 -8.13 -22.96 -30.59
N PRO A 637 -8.43 -24.14 -31.19
CA PRO A 637 -8.35 -24.33 -32.62
C PRO A 637 -9.14 -23.35 -33.46
N HIS A 638 -10.24 -22.81 -32.95
CA HIS A 638 -11.04 -21.77 -33.63
C HIS A 638 -10.48 -20.34 -33.50
N GLY A 639 -9.45 -20.13 -32.68
CA GLY A 639 -8.76 -18.82 -32.52
C GLY A 639 -8.97 -18.16 -31.18
N GLY A 640 -10.03 -18.43 -30.46
CA GLY A 640 -10.29 -17.83 -29.16
C GLY A 640 -9.22 -18.17 -28.11
N VAL A 641 -8.82 -17.20 -27.32
CA VAL A 641 -7.80 -17.34 -26.29
C VAL A 641 -8.46 -17.33 -24.90
N ARG A 642 -8.05 -18.25 -24.05
CA ARG A 642 -8.49 -18.35 -22.65
C ARG A 642 -7.81 -17.30 -21.80
N PHE A 643 -8.54 -16.79 -20.78
CA PHE A 643 -8.02 -15.75 -19.90
C PHE A 643 -6.78 -16.18 -19.10
N GLY A 644 -6.77 -17.41 -18.63
CA GLY A 644 -5.65 -17.89 -17.83
C GLY A 644 -5.94 -19.20 -17.07
N ILE A 645 -5.09 -19.46 -16.09
CA ILE A 645 -5.08 -20.65 -15.25
C ILE A 645 -5.19 -20.21 -13.79
N GLU A 646 -6.12 -20.82 -13.04
CA GLU A 646 -6.35 -20.47 -11.62
C GLU A 646 -6.76 -21.71 -10.81
N THR A 647 -6.43 -21.75 -9.53
CA THR A 647 -6.90 -22.77 -8.59
C THR A 647 -8.30 -22.47 -8.07
N ASN A 648 -8.90 -23.41 -7.33
CA ASN A 648 -10.23 -23.23 -6.74
C ASN A 648 -10.25 -22.41 -5.44
N GLY A 649 -9.12 -21.86 -5.04
CA GLY A 649 -8.96 -20.99 -3.86
C GLY A 649 -7.54 -20.51 -3.69
N ASP A 650 -7.32 -19.74 -2.64
CA ASP A 650 -5.96 -19.32 -2.25
C ASP A 650 -5.11 -20.52 -1.85
N PRO A 651 -3.77 -20.43 -1.95
CA PRO A 651 -2.87 -21.49 -1.51
C PRO A 651 -3.14 -21.93 -0.07
N ILE A 652 -3.11 -23.24 0.16
CA ILE A 652 -3.27 -23.79 1.51
C ILE A 652 -2.07 -23.36 2.35
N GLU A 653 -2.33 -22.87 3.55
CA GLU A 653 -1.29 -22.38 4.45
C GLU A 653 -0.20 -23.43 4.70
N GLY A 654 1.07 -22.98 4.57
CA GLY A 654 2.25 -23.82 4.65
C GLY A 654 2.72 -24.37 3.31
N GLU A 655 1.90 -24.38 2.25
CA GLU A 655 2.32 -24.85 0.93
C GLU A 655 3.29 -23.89 0.25
N VAL A 656 4.12 -24.45 -0.62
CA VAL A 656 4.99 -23.74 -1.56
C VAL A 656 4.55 -24.09 -2.98
N SER A 657 4.93 -23.25 -3.97
CA SER A 657 4.41 -23.36 -5.34
C SER A 657 4.61 -24.74 -5.98
N TRP A 658 5.73 -25.40 -5.71
CA TRP A 658 6.03 -26.75 -6.26
C TRP A 658 5.43 -27.92 -5.45
N LEU A 659 4.79 -27.63 -4.33
CA LEU A 659 4.07 -28.61 -3.49
C LEU A 659 2.60 -28.23 -3.34
N GLN A 660 2.08 -27.41 -4.24
CA GLN A 660 0.67 -27.10 -4.29
C GLN A 660 -0.17 -28.37 -4.47
N SER A 661 -1.24 -28.51 -3.71
CA SER A 661 -2.13 -29.68 -3.74
C SER A 661 -3.49 -29.44 -4.40
N MET A 662 -3.82 -28.19 -4.70
CA MET A 662 -5.13 -27.84 -5.28
C MET A 662 -5.20 -28.10 -6.79
N PRO A 663 -6.36 -28.53 -7.31
CA PRO A 663 -6.59 -28.59 -8.75
C PRO A 663 -6.61 -27.17 -9.35
N ALA A 664 -6.22 -27.06 -10.60
CA ALA A 664 -6.27 -25.82 -11.34
C ALA A 664 -7.29 -25.91 -12.48
N TYR A 665 -7.74 -24.78 -12.95
CA TYR A 665 -8.75 -24.64 -14.00
C TYR A 665 -8.32 -23.59 -15.01
N VAL A 666 -8.71 -23.76 -16.26
CA VAL A 666 -8.61 -22.72 -17.29
C VAL A 666 -9.96 -22.08 -17.53
N TYR A 667 -9.96 -20.76 -17.68
CA TYR A 667 -11.14 -20.01 -18.09
C TYR A 667 -11.62 -20.39 -19.50
N ALA A 668 -12.85 -20.07 -19.83
CA ALA A 668 -13.33 -20.11 -21.20
C ALA A 668 -12.60 -19.04 -22.05
N ALA A 669 -12.58 -19.26 -23.36
CA ALA A 669 -12.10 -18.23 -24.29
C ALA A 669 -13.11 -17.09 -24.40
N ASP A 670 -12.61 -15.86 -24.50
CA ASP A 670 -13.41 -14.64 -24.60
C ASP A 670 -12.74 -13.58 -25.50
N PRO A 671 -13.53 -12.58 -25.98
CA PRO A 671 -12.98 -11.54 -26.85
C PRO A 671 -11.87 -10.70 -26.22
N PHE A 672 -11.99 -10.33 -24.92
CA PHE A 672 -11.00 -9.52 -24.23
C PHE A 672 -9.64 -10.22 -24.19
N SER A 673 -9.59 -11.46 -23.72
CA SER A 673 -8.36 -12.26 -23.67
C SER A 673 -7.73 -12.44 -25.06
N SER A 674 -8.58 -12.61 -26.07
CA SER A 674 -8.12 -12.78 -27.45
C SER A 674 -7.54 -11.49 -28.02
N TRP A 675 -8.07 -10.31 -27.68
CA TRP A 675 -7.48 -9.01 -28.07
C TRP A 675 -6.13 -8.76 -27.42
N VAL A 676 -6.03 -8.98 -26.08
CA VAL A 676 -4.77 -8.79 -25.34
C VAL A 676 -3.67 -9.67 -25.94
N TYR A 677 -3.98 -10.95 -26.17
CA TYR A 677 -3.05 -11.89 -26.81
C TYR A 677 -2.70 -11.48 -28.24
N ALA A 678 -3.69 -11.11 -29.04
CA ALA A 678 -3.47 -10.71 -30.44
C ALA A 678 -2.52 -9.51 -30.55
N ALA A 679 -2.67 -8.50 -29.69
CA ALA A 679 -1.79 -7.34 -29.62
C ALA A 679 -0.34 -7.74 -29.35
N ALA A 680 -0.13 -8.59 -28.34
CA ALA A 680 1.21 -9.05 -27.97
C ALA A 680 1.83 -9.96 -29.04
N ALA A 681 1.06 -10.92 -29.54
CA ALA A 681 1.52 -11.89 -30.54
C ALA A 681 1.91 -11.26 -31.88
N ILE A 682 1.13 -10.27 -32.36
CA ILE A 682 1.45 -9.60 -33.62
C ILE A 682 2.69 -8.72 -33.49
N ARG A 683 2.86 -8.01 -32.36
CA ARG A 683 4.06 -7.21 -32.07
C ARG A 683 5.29 -8.12 -31.98
N PHE A 684 5.21 -9.22 -31.25
CA PHE A 684 6.28 -10.21 -31.16
C PHE A 684 6.67 -10.76 -32.52
N SER A 685 5.69 -11.12 -33.34
CA SER A 685 5.91 -11.60 -34.71
C SER A 685 6.77 -10.64 -35.54
N ASP A 686 6.43 -9.34 -35.50
CA ASP A 686 7.17 -8.33 -36.25
C ASP A 686 8.62 -8.19 -35.73
N LEU A 687 8.84 -8.26 -34.42
CA LEU A 687 10.15 -8.07 -33.79
C LEU A 687 11.05 -9.30 -33.90
N VAL A 688 10.49 -10.51 -33.86
CA VAL A 688 11.28 -11.75 -33.93
C VAL A 688 11.67 -12.15 -35.35
N LYS A 689 11.01 -11.58 -36.34
CA LYS A 689 11.17 -11.92 -37.77
C LYS A 689 12.62 -11.94 -38.27
N PRO A 690 13.50 -10.98 -37.91
CA PRO A 690 14.90 -11.00 -38.35
C PRO A 690 15.73 -12.17 -37.75
N TYR A 691 15.29 -12.74 -36.63
CA TYR A 691 15.99 -13.80 -35.90
C TYR A 691 15.42 -15.19 -36.17
N ASP A 692 14.10 -15.28 -36.28
CA ASP A 692 13.37 -16.53 -36.54
C ASP A 692 12.11 -16.28 -37.38
N PRO A 693 12.23 -16.36 -38.71
CA PRO A 693 11.08 -16.15 -39.62
C PRO A 693 9.95 -17.17 -39.45
N ALA A 694 10.26 -18.42 -39.06
CA ALA A 694 9.27 -19.46 -38.85
C ALA A 694 8.43 -19.18 -37.61
N LEU A 695 9.08 -18.81 -36.52
CA LEU A 695 8.40 -18.37 -35.29
C LEU A 695 7.57 -17.11 -35.52
N SER A 696 8.11 -16.14 -36.26
CA SER A 696 7.37 -14.94 -36.70
C SER A 696 6.06 -15.31 -37.41
N LYS A 697 6.13 -16.21 -38.39
CA LYS A 697 4.95 -16.68 -39.13
C LYS A 697 3.92 -17.30 -38.19
N THR A 698 4.36 -18.17 -37.29
CA THR A 698 3.49 -18.84 -36.29
C THR A 698 2.70 -17.84 -35.45
N TYR A 699 3.39 -16.85 -34.86
CA TYR A 699 2.74 -15.84 -34.01
C TYR A 699 1.89 -14.86 -34.80
N ARG A 700 2.26 -14.54 -36.04
CA ARG A 700 1.44 -13.71 -36.92
C ARG A 700 0.10 -14.38 -37.25
N GLU A 701 0.12 -15.63 -37.66
CA GLU A 701 -1.09 -16.41 -38.00
C GLU A 701 -1.97 -16.57 -36.75
N SER A 702 -1.36 -16.87 -35.59
CA SER A 702 -2.03 -17.00 -34.33
C SER A 702 -2.71 -15.69 -33.90
N ALA A 703 -2.02 -14.56 -34.01
CA ALA A 703 -2.54 -13.23 -33.65
C ALA A 703 -3.75 -12.83 -34.52
N ILE A 704 -3.62 -13.01 -35.85
CA ILE A 704 -4.71 -12.68 -36.78
C ILE A 704 -5.94 -13.56 -36.51
N LYS A 705 -5.69 -14.84 -36.21
CA LYS A 705 -6.75 -15.80 -35.89
C LYS A 705 -7.48 -15.41 -34.58
N ALA A 706 -6.73 -15.00 -33.53
CA ALA A 706 -7.29 -14.52 -32.28
C ALA A 706 -8.14 -13.25 -32.48
N MET A 707 -7.60 -12.26 -33.17
CA MET A 707 -8.32 -11.02 -33.49
C MET A 707 -9.59 -11.26 -34.28
N THR A 708 -9.51 -12.12 -35.32
CA THR A 708 -10.66 -12.46 -36.16
C THR A 708 -11.75 -13.17 -35.35
N TRP A 709 -11.37 -14.11 -34.50
CA TRP A 709 -12.32 -14.81 -33.63
C TRP A 709 -12.98 -13.85 -32.63
N ALA A 710 -12.18 -12.95 -32.01
CA ALA A 710 -12.70 -11.99 -31.03
C ALA A 710 -13.77 -11.07 -31.63
N GLU A 711 -13.52 -10.53 -32.83
CA GLU A 711 -14.50 -9.69 -33.52
C GLU A 711 -15.77 -10.47 -33.95
N ALA A 712 -15.62 -11.72 -34.37
CA ALA A 712 -16.77 -12.57 -34.73
C ALA A 712 -17.63 -12.94 -33.50
N ASN A 713 -17.05 -12.94 -32.28
CA ASN A 713 -17.73 -13.28 -31.04
C ASN A 713 -18.04 -12.04 -30.16
N LEU A 714 -17.83 -10.85 -30.68
CA LEU A 714 -18.07 -9.61 -29.95
C LEU A 714 -19.56 -9.36 -29.65
N ALA A 715 -20.44 -9.59 -30.62
CA ALA A 715 -21.86 -9.22 -30.50
C ALA A 715 -22.53 -9.85 -29.25
N PRO A 716 -22.43 -11.16 -28.97
CA PRO A 716 -23.02 -11.75 -27.76
C PRO A 716 -22.29 -11.36 -26.45
N ALA A 717 -21.02 -10.92 -26.51
CA ALA A 717 -20.23 -10.55 -25.36
C ALA A 717 -20.30 -9.05 -24.99
N ARG A 718 -20.80 -8.21 -25.92
CA ARG A 718 -20.67 -6.75 -25.87
C ARG A 718 -21.15 -6.11 -24.58
N SER A 719 -22.27 -6.57 -24.02
CA SER A 719 -22.83 -6.03 -22.77
C SER A 719 -22.05 -6.38 -21.49
N ARG A 720 -21.14 -7.35 -21.59
CA ARG A 720 -20.29 -7.82 -20.47
C ARG A 720 -18.88 -7.25 -20.52
N ILE A 721 -18.51 -6.53 -21.58
CA ILE A 721 -17.18 -5.94 -21.74
C ILE A 721 -17.11 -4.66 -20.90
N ALA A 722 -16.26 -4.66 -19.88
CA ALA A 722 -16.01 -3.50 -19.06
C ALA A 722 -15.29 -2.38 -19.85
N TRP A 723 -15.38 -1.15 -19.36
CA TRP A 723 -14.87 0.02 -20.07
C TRP A 723 -13.37 -0.05 -20.38
N GLU A 724 -12.57 -0.57 -19.46
CA GLU A 724 -11.12 -0.76 -19.64
C GLU A 724 -10.75 -1.84 -20.66
N MET A 725 -11.61 -2.82 -20.87
CA MET A 725 -11.36 -3.92 -21.81
C MET A 725 -11.42 -3.46 -23.26
N TRP A 726 -12.14 -2.39 -23.58
CA TRP A 726 -12.23 -1.83 -24.93
C TRP A 726 -10.88 -1.33 -25.45
N ASP A 727 -10.00 -0.87 -24.58
CA ASP A 727 -8.68 -0.39 -24.96
C ASP A 727 -7.77 -1.51 -25.46
N ALA A 728 -7.95 -2.75 -24.96
CA ALA A 728 -7.29 -3.93 -25.50
C ALA A 728 -7.69 -4.20 -26.97
N ARG A 729 -8.99 -4.02 -27.31
CA ARG A 729 -9.49 -4.12 -28.70
C ARG A 729 -8.81 -3.08 -29.59
N ASN A 730 -8.76 -1.82 -29.14
CA ASN A 730 -8.16 -0.74 -29.89
C ASN A 730 -6.66 -1.00 -30.18
N LEU A 731 -5.90 -1.39 -29.16
CA LEU A 731 -4.48 -1.68 -29.32
C LEU A 731 -4.23 -2.87 -30.24
N ALA A 732 -5.02 -3.95 -30.10
CA ALA A 732 -4.92 -5.12 -30.97
C ALA A 732 -5.23 -4.78 -32.43
N ALA A 733 -6.35 -4.09 -32.67
CA ALA A 733 -6.74 -3.67 -34.03
C ALA A 733 -5.65 -2.81 -34.68
N LEU A 734 -5.09 -1.85 -33.92
CA LEU A 734 -4.04 -0.95 -34.40
C LEU A 734 -2.73 -1.69 -34.74
N LEU A 735 -2.29 -2.60 -33.88
CA LEU A 735 -1.07 -3.38 -34.13
C LEU A 735 -1.23 -4.36 -35.28
N VAL A 736 -2.39 -5.00 -35.40
CA VAL A 736 -2.71 -5.88 -36.52
C VAL A 736 -2.78 -5.05 -37.81
N TYR A 737 -3.41 -3.85 -37.80
CA TYR A 737 -3.40 -2.92 -38.95
C TYR A 737 -1.96 -2.55 -39.35
N ARG A 738 -1.13 -2.14 -38.42
CA ARG A 738 0.28 -1.77 -38.67
C ARG A 738 1.05 -2.89 -39.37
N SER A 739 0.85 -4.14 -38.92
CA SER A 739 1.56 -5.31 -39.43
C SER A 739 1.00 -5.82 -40.74
N THR A 740 -0.33 -5.82 -40.93
CA THR A 740 -1.00 -6.40 -42.12
C THR A 740 -1.25 -5.39 -43.23
N LYS A 741 -1.36 -4.10 -42.88
CA LYS A 741 -1.81 -3.00 -43.77
C LYS A 741 -3.24 -3.16 -44.24
N ASP A 742 -4.06 -3.98 -43.59
CA ASP A 742 -5.46 -4.23 -43.93
C ASP A 742 -6.33 -3.19 -43.24
N ASP A 743 -6.92 -2.27 -44.04
CA ASP A 743 -7.69 -1.13 -43.56
C ASP A 743 -8.91 -1.51 -42.73
N LYS A 744 -9.41 -2.74 -42.81
CA LYS A 744 -10.51 -3.20 -41.97
C LYS A 744 -10.18 -3.06 -40.49
N TRP A 745 -8.91 -3.33 -40.10
CA TRP A 745 -8.46 -3.22 -38.72
C TRP A 745 -8.28 -1.77 -38.27
N HIS A 746 -7.99 -0.88 -39.22
CA HIS A 746 -8.01 0.55 -38.93
C HIS A 746 -9.42 1.05 -38.65
N GLN A 747 -10.45 0.55 -39.37
CA GLN A 747 -11.83 0.88 -39.06
C GLN A 747 -12.25 0.38 -37.68
N VAL A 748 -11.90 -0.87 -37.34
CA VAL A 748 -12.14 -1.42 -35.99
C VAL A 748 -11.50 -0.55 -34.90
N PHE A 749 -10.27 -0.07 -35.12
CA PHE A 749 -9.60 0.87 -34.19
C PHE A 749 -10.40 2.19 -34.06
N LEU A 750 -10.85 2.77 -35.18
CA LEU A 750 -11.53 4.07 -35.17
C LEU A 750 -12.90 4.04 -34.47
N GLU A 751 -13.57 2.89 -34.39
CA GLU A 751 -14.88 2.75 -33.75
C GLU A 751 -14.88 3.20 -32.27
N ASN A 752 -13.82 2.90 -31.53
CA ASN A 752 -13.74 3.19 -30.08
C ASN A 752 -12.56 4.11 -29.71
N SER A 753 -11.82 4.63 -30.72
CA SER A 753 -10.67 5.47 -30.44
C SER A 753 -11.06 6.86 -29.97
N VAL A 754 -10.54 7.28 -28.81
CA VAL A 754 -10.70 8.66 -28.34
C VAL A 754 -10.03 9.68 -29.27
N LEU A 755 -9.06 9.26 -30.09
CA LEU A 755 -8.37 10.13 -31.06
C LEU A 755 -9.30 10.69 -32.14
N THR A 756 -10.47 10.11 -32.32
CA THR A 756 -11.51 10.66 -33.24
C THR A 756 -12.14 11.94 -32.70
N LYS A 757 -12.04 12.20 -31.38
CA LYS A 757 -12.55 13.43 -30.76
C LYS A 757 -11.57 14.59 -30.98
N PRO A 758 -12.03 15.85 -31.04
CA PRO A 758 -11.15 17.02 -31.23
C PRO A 758 -10.09 17.16 -30.13
N GLU A 759 -10.48 16.95 -28.86
CA GLU A 759 -9.63 17.03 -27.67
C GLU A 759 -9.68 15.69 -26.93
N PRO A 760 -8.88 14.69 -27.36
CA PRO A 760 -8.93 13.38 -26.76
C PRO A 760 -8.25 13.38 -25.37
N LYS A 761 -8.93 12.83 -24.37
CA LYS A 761 -8.34 12.45 -23.10
C LYS A 761 -7.93 10.99 -23.21
N LEU A 762 -6.63 10.72 -23.16
CA LEU A 762 -6.11 9.36 -23.30
C LEU A 762 -6.32 8.55 -22.04
N PHE A 763 -6.26 9.19 -20.87
CA PHE A 763 -6.59 8.61 -19.60
C PHE A 763 -7.77 9.34 -18.95
N ALA A 764 -8.86 8.62 -18.70
CA ALA A 764 -10.02 9.12 -17.98
C ALA A 764 -10.70 7.95 -17.28
N TYR A 765 -10.62 7.91 -15.96
CA TYR A 765 -11.19 6.85 -15.14
C TYR A 765 -12.67 6.62 -15.45
N GLY A 766 -13.06 5.37 -15.59
CA GLY A 766 -14.42 4.98 -15.96
C GLY A 766 -14.74 5.13 -17.44
N THR A 767 -13.79 5.57 -18.29
CA THR A 767 -14.07 5.92 -19.70
C THR A 767 -13.04 5.39 -20.69
N ALA A 768 -11.75 5.62 -20.47
CA ALA A 768 -10.69 5.25 -21.42
C ALA A 768 -9.30 5.19 -20.78
N VAL A 769 -8.46 4.27 -21.28
CA VAL A 769 -7.01 4.18 -21.03
C VAL A 769 -6.31 3.89 -22.37
N GLN A 770 -6.17 4.90 -23.24
CA GLN A 770 -5.70 4.71 -24.64
C GLN A 770 -4.30 5.30 -24.90
N THR A 771 -3.46 5.39 -23.87
CA THR A 771 -2.09 5.92 -24.00
C THR A 771 -1.21 5.03 -24.88
N ASP A 772 -1.33 3.70 -24.77
CA ASP A 772 -0.57 2.75 -25.60
C ASP A 772 -0.95 2.86 -27.07
N SER A 773 -2.26 2.87 -27.37
CA SER A 773 -2.75 3.03 -28.73
C SER A 773 -2.33 4.36 -29.33
N ALA A 774 -2.42 5.45 -28.57
CA ALA A 774 -2.00 6.77 -29.04
C ALA A 774 -0.51 6.81 -29.37
N PHE A 775 0.34 6.18 -28.54
CA PHE A 775 1.78 6.13 -28.79
C PHE A 775 2.11 5.30 -30.05
N VAL A 776 1.45 4.17 -30.26
CA VAL A 776 1.59 3.38 -31.49
C VAL A 776 1.10 4.18 -32.68
N TYR A 777 -0.08 4.83 -32.58
CA TYR A 777 -0.67 5.59 -33.69
C TYR A 777 0.19 6.77 -34.12
N SER A 778 0.75 7.51 -33.16
CA SER A 778 1.63 8.65 -33.41
C SER A 778 2.88 8.29 -34.24
N ARG A 779 3.30 7.00 -34.20
CA ARG A 779 4.50 6.46 -34.86
C ARG A 779 4.21 5.54 -36.05
N LEU A 780 2.96 5.47 -36.50
CA LEU A 780 2.62 4.66 -37.69
C LEU A 780 3.50 5.08 -38.88
N PRO A 781 4.00 4.14 -39.68
CA PRO A 781 4.76 4.42 -40.90
C PRO A 781 4.04 5.40 -41.84
N GLN A 782 4.81 6.05 -42.72
CA GLN A 782 4.25 6.88 -43.77
C GLN A 782 3.27 6.03 -44.62
N GLY A 783 2.15 6.60 -44.98
CA GLY A 783 1.09 5.92 -45.72
C GLY A 783 0.10 5.12 -44.88
N LEU A 784 0.37 4.90 -43.59
CA LEU A 784 -0.59 4.28 -42.67
C LEU A 784 -1.21 5.32 -41.73
N GLY A 785 -2.48 5.17 -41.41
CA GLY A 785 -3.24 6.08 -40.55
C GLY A 785 -3.49 7.47 -41.16
N LYS A 786 -4.20 8.31 -40.41
CA LYS A 786 -4.51 9.69 -40.81
C LYS A 786 -3.53 10.67 -40.17
N ALA A 787 -2.93 11.58 -40.94
CA ALA A 787 -1.94 12.54 -40.46
C ALA A 787 -2.47 13.41 -39.30
N GLU A 788 -3.73 13.85 -39.38
CA GLU A 788 -4.42 14.60 -38.34
C GLU A 788 -4.45 13.82 -37.01
N LEU A 789 -4.81 12.53 -37.04
CA LEU A 789 -4.88 11.71 -35.82
C LEU A 789 -3.48 11.40 -35.26
N LYS A 790 -2.44 11.30 -36.09
CA LYS A 790 -1.06 11.19 -35.61
C LYS A 790 -0.64 12.42 -34.84
N LEU A 791 -0.94 13.61 -35.35
CA LEU A 791 -0.68 14.87 -34.66
C LEU A 791 -1.47 14.95 -33.35
N ARG A 792 -2.74 14.62 -33.38
CA ARG A 792 -3.64 14.62 -32.23
C ARG A 792 -3.16 13.67 -31.14
N ALA A 793 -2.69 12.49 -31.50
CA ALA A 793 -2.09 11.53 -30.59
C ALA A 793 -0.83 12.08 -29.88
N LYS A 794 0.04 12.76 -30.63
CA LYS A 794 1.23 13.41 -30.04
C LYS A 794 0.86 14.49 -29.03
N VAL A 795 -0.08 15.38 -29.40
CA VAL A 795 -0.55 16.46 -28.53
C VAL A 795 -1.19 15.90 -27.25
N ALA A 796 -2.01 14.85 -27.39
CA ALA A 796 -2.66 14.22 -26.24
C ALA A 796 -1.65 13.52 -25.32
N LEU A 797 -0.63 12.85 -25.86
CA LEU A 797 0.45 12.26 -25.05
C LEU A 797 1.27 13.32 -24.30
N GLU A 798 1.54 14.47 -24.93
CA GLU A 798 2.18 15.58 -24.23
C GLU A 798 1.29 16.13 -23.10
N ALA A 799 -0.04 16.17 -23.29
CA ALA A 799 -0.97 16.60 -22.24
C ALA A 799 -0.95 15.66 -21.02
N GLU A 800 -0.88 14.33 -21.25
CA GLU A 800 -0.70 13.35 -20.17
C GLU A 800 0.63 13.57 -19.42
N ALA A 801 1.73 13.79 -20.16
CA ALA A 801 3.02 14.07 -19.56
C ALA A 801 3.01 15.37 -18.73
N GLN A 802 2.38 16.43 -19.23
CA GLN A 802 2.23 17.69 -18.49
C GLN A 802 1.42 17.51 -17.20
N THR A 803 0.37 16.68 -17.24
CA THR A 803 -0.40 16.32 -16.05
C THR A 803 0.49 15.65 -15.00
N ALA A 804 1.35 14.73 -15.42
CA ALA A 804 2.28 14.05 -14.51
C ALA A 804 3.32 15.01 -13.90
N LEU A 805 3.89 15.94 -14.68
CA LEU A 805 4.83 16.92 -14.18
C LEU A 805 4.16 17.89 -13.17
N LYS A 806 2.95 18.34 -13.47
CA LYS A 806 2.18 19.19 -12.56
C LYS A 806 1.87 18.49 -11.24
N TYR A 807 1.51 17.21 -11.30
CA TYR A 807 1.30 16.43 -10.10
C TYR A 807 2.57 16.33 -9.25
N ALA A 808 3.73 16.10 -9.88
CA ALA A 808 5.01 16.01 -9.18
C ALA A 808 5.37 17.30 -8.42
N GLU A 809 4.95 18.46 -8.91
CA GLU A 809 5.14 19.75 -8.22
C GLU A 809 4.18 19.91 -7.03
N SER A 810 3.07 19.20 -7.00
CA SER A 810 2.03 19.33 -5.97
C SER A 810 2.28 18.51 -4.71
N ASN A 811 3.21 17.54 -4.74
CA ASN A 811 3.48 16.63 -3.64
C ASN A 811 4.89 16.74 -3.08
N GLY A 812 5.09 16.31 -1.83
CA GLY A 812 6.34 16.50 -1.10
C GLY A 812 7.54 15.73 -1.68
N TRP A 813 7.32 14.59 -2.29
CA TRP A 813 8.37 13.69 -2.78
C TRP A 813 8.56 13.72 -4.30
N ASN A 814 7.90 14.66 -4.96
CA ASN A 814 7.90 14.80 -6.41
C ASN A 814 7.51 13.51 -7.16
N LEU A 815 6.56 12.77 -6.63
CA LEU A 815 5.98 11.61 -7.30
C LEU A 815 5.39 12.03 -8.65
N THR A 816 5.81 11.38 -9.72
CA THR A 816 5.48 11.75 -11.09
C THR A 816 4.57 10.69 -11.71
N THR A 817 3.33 11.04 -11.99
CA THR A 817 2.34 10.18 -12.65
C THR A 817 1.21 11.01 -13.23
N ASN A 818 0.61 10.56 -14.32
CA ASN A 818 -0.64 11.14 -14.85
C ASN A 818 -1.91 10.55 -14.19
N ASP A 819 -1.77 9.42 -13.48
CA ASP A 819 -2.88 8.81 -12.72
C ASP A 819 -2.98 9.40 -11.31
N VAL A 820 -3.38 10.65 -11.22
CA VAL A 820 -3.49 11.40 -9.97
C VAL A 820 -4.66 10.93 -9.07
N GLY A 821 -5.51 10.06 -9.59
CA GLY A 821 -6.65 9.50 -8.85
C GLY A 821 -6.31 8.33 -7.93
N LYS A 822 -5.10 7.76 -8.02
CA LYS A 822 -4.78 6.46 -7.39
C LYS A 822 -3.49 6.40 -6.55
N PRO A 823 -3.09 7.43 -5.78
CA PRO A 823 -1.89 7.29 -4.95
C PRO A 823 -2.02 6.25 -3.82
N ALA A 824 -3.14 5.61 -3.72
CA ALA A 824 -3.45 4.62 -2.70
C ALA A 824 -3.28 3.18 -3.15
N ILE A 825 -3.07 2.90 -4.44
CA ILE A 825 -3.25 1.56 -4.98
C ILE A 825 -1.91 0.95 -5.38
N LEU A 826 -1.88 -0.34 -5.25
CA LEU A 826 -0.86 -1.34 -5.55
C LEU A 826 0.15 -0.90 -6.61
N GLY A 827 1.42 -0.76 -6.20
CA GLY A 827 2.51 -0.38 -7.09
C GLY A 827 2.66 1.14 -7.35
N PHE A 828 1.78 1.98 -6.81
CA PHE A 828 1.87 3.44 -7.03
C PHE A 828 3.20 4.03 -6.54
N TYR A 829 3.66 3.62 -5.35
CA TYR A 829 4.87 4.13 -4.73
C TYR A 829 6.14 3.36 -5.12
N SER A 830 6.00 2.13 -5.59
CA SER A 830 7.12 1.22 -5.81
C SER A 830 7.65 1.18 -7.23
N SER A 831 6.93 1.79 -8.17
CA SER A 831 7.28 1.82 -9.59
C SER A 831 7.36 3.25 -10.12
N PRO A 832 8.23 3.53 -11.10
CA PRO A 832 8.29 4.83 -11.78
C PRO A 832 7.12 4.97 -12.76
N ASN A 833 5.96 5.41 -12.29
CA ASN A 833 4.71 5.48 -13.06
C ASN A 833 4.71 6.64 -14.08
N ALA A 834 5.70 6.69 -14.96
CA ALA A 834 5.95 7.78 -15.90
C ALA A 834 6.25 7.29 -17.33
N ILE A 835 5.59 6.20 -17.76
CA ILE A 835 5.71 5.68 -19.13
C ILE A 835 5.33 6.77 -20.15
N GLU A 836 4.26 7.51 -19.90
CA GLU A 836 3.76 8.58 -20.78
C GLU A 836 4.74 9.75 -20.84
N VAL A 837 5.43 10.05 -19.75
CA VAL A 837 6.46 11.10 -19.70
C VAL A 837 7.69 10.68 -20.53
N ALA A 838 8.13 9.43 -20.42
CA ALA A 838 9.21 8.88 -21.23
C ALA A 838 8.84 8.83 -22.72
N ARG A 839 7.59 8.46 -23.05
CA ARG A 839 7.07 8.49 -24.43
C ARG A 839 7.01 9.92 -24.99
N ALA A 840 6.58 10.89 -24.18
CA ALA A 840 6.60 12.30 -24.57
C ALA A 840 8.01 12.79 -24.85
N HIS A 841 8.99 12.42 -23.99
CA HIS A 841 10.40 12.71 -24.27
C HIS A 841 10.87 12.08 -25.59
N PHE A 842 10.55 10.81 -25.83
CA PHE A 842 10.90 10.13 -27.07
C PHE A 842 10.36 10.83 -28.33
N LEU A 843 9.12 11.33 -28.26
CA LEU A 843 8.45 11.99 -29.39
C LEU A 843 8.94 13.42 -29.63
N THR A 844 9.41 14.12 -28.61
CA THR A 844 9.64 15.59 -28.65
C THR A 844 11.07 16.01 -28.39
N GLY A 845 11.85 15.19 -27.67
CA GLY A 845 13.19 15.55 -27.17
C GLY A 845 13.20 16.64 -26.10
N LYS A 846 12.05 17.05 -25.55
CA LYS A 846 11.96 18.15 -24.57
C LYS A 846 12.59 17.74 -23.24
N PRO A 847 13.56 18.51 -22.72
CA PRO A 847 14.36 18.11 -21.54
C PRO A 847 13.52 18.01 -20.25
N GLU A 848 12.42 18.72 -20.13
CA GLU A 848 11.50 18.63 -18.98
C GLU A 848 10.88 17.24 -18.83
N TYR A 849 10.61 16.54 -19.93
CA TYR A 849 10.10 15.18 -19.88
C TYR A 849 11.18 14.18 -19.47
N LEU A 850 12.43 14.39 -19.88
CA LEU A 850 13.54 13.58 -19.38
C LEU A 850 13.73 13.79 -17.87
N ALA A 851 13.66 15.05 -17.43
CA ALA A 851 13.76 15.40 -16.01
C ALA A 851 12.65 14.71 -15.20
N GLY A 852 11.39 14.77 -15.68
CA GLY A 852 10.25 14.09 -15.05
C GLY A 852 10.40 12.56 -15.02
N THR A 853 10.94 11.97 -16.09
CA THR A 853 11.18 10.53 -16.16
C THR A 853 12.22 10.07 -15.12
N VAL A 854 13.33 10.80 -14.97
CA VAL A 854 14.33 10.52 -13.93
C VAL A 854 13.72 10.74 -12.53
N GLN A 855 12.97 11.83 -12.35
CA GLN A 855 12.33 12.17 -11.08
C GLN A 855 11.34 11.09 -10.61
N ALA A 856 10.60 10.46 -11.51
CA ALA A 856 9.69 9.35 -11.18
C ALA A 856 10.40 8.15 -10.52
N CYS A 857 11.71 7.98 -10.76
CA CYS A 857 12.49 6.89 -10.20
C CYS A 857 13.00 7.15 -8.77
N LEU A 858 12.83 8.35 -8.22
CA LEU A 858 13.49 8.74 -6.97
C LEU A 858 12.90 8.01 -5.78
N PHE A 859 11.58 8.07 -5.61
CA PHE A 859 10.89 7.48 -4.46
C PHE A 859 11.05 5.97 -4.43
N SER A 860 10.76 5.29 -5.54
CA SER A 860 10.90 3.83 -5.67
C SER A 860 12.37 3.36 -5.54
N GLY A 861 13.31 4.23 -5.85
CA GLY A 861 14.76 3.97 -5.76
C GLY A 861 15.37 4.19 -4.38
N GLY A 862 14.58 4.56 -3.35
CA GLY A 862 15.07 4.73 -1.98
C GLY A 862 15.02 6.16 -1.44
N ALA A 863 14.70 7.15 -2.26
CA ALA A 863 14.48 8.53 -1.80
C ALA A 863 13.07 8.66 -1.18
N ASN A 864 12.82 7.90 -0.09
CA ASN A 864 11.55 7.80 0.61
C ASN A 864 11.78 7.70 2.13
N PRO A 865 10.75 7.93 2.98
CA PRO A 865 10.90 7.91 4.45
C PRO A 865 11.44 6.60 5.04
N ASN A 866 11.34 5.50 4.29
CA ASN A 866 11.82 4.19 4.71
C ASN A 866 13.29 3.93 4.32
N ASN A 867 13.89 4.76 3.47
CA ASN A 867 15.23 4.56 2.89
C ASN A 867 15.39 3.16 2.26
N LEU A 868 14.33 2.70 1.56
CA LEU A 868 14.29 1.38 0.91
C LEU A 868 14.08 1.51 -0.59
N THR A 869 14.78 0.71 -1.37
CA THR A 869 14.31 0.39 -2.72
C THR A 869 13.18 -0.62 -2.64
N TYR A 870 12.19 -0.52 -3.52
CA TYR A 870 11.07 -1.47 -3.52
C TYR A 870 11.33 -2.72 -4.36
N THR A 871 12.48 -2.79 -5.02
CA THR A 871 12.90 -3.92 -5.86
C THR A 871 14.07 -4.64 -5.21
N SER A 872 13.91 -5.95 -4.96
CA SER A 872 14.97 -6.77 -4.37
C SER A 872 16.24 -6.78 -5.25
N GLY A 873 17.41 -6.74 -4.61
CA GLY A 873 18.71 -6.70 -5.28
C GLY A 873 19.14 -5.32 -5.78
N LEU A 874 18.34 -4.27 -5.57
CA LEU A 874 18.73 -2.89 -5.84
C LEU A 874 19.00 -2.11 -4.55
N GLY A 875 19.85 -1.09 -4.67
CA GLY A 875 20.21 -0.21 -3.55
C GLY A 875 21.05 -0.88 -2.47
N VAL A 876 21.11 -0.24 -1.31
CA VAL A 876 21.79 -0.74 -0.11
C VAL A 876 20.87 -1.69 0.65
N ARG A 877 19.59 -1.36 0.68
CA ARG A 877 18.55 -2.13 1.34
C ARG A 877 17.27 -2.07 0.51
N SER A 878 16.62 -3.23 0.31
CA SER A 878 15.35 -3.33 -0.40
C SER A 878 14.25 -3.88 0.49
N ALA A 879 12.99 -3.54 0.16
CA ALA A 879 11.82 -4.14 0.76
C ALA A 879 11.81 -5.66 0.52
N ARG A 880 11.22 -6.40 1.45
CA ARG A 880 11.11 -7.86 1.36
C ARG A 880 9.76 -8.24 0.76
N PRO A 881 9.74 -8.99 -0.35
CA PRO A 881 8.48 -9.39 -0.95
C PRO A 881 7.80 -10.51 -0.16
N PHE A 882 6.47 -10.40 -0.03
CA PHE A 882 5.63 -11.48 0.46
C PHE A 882 5.49 -12.56 -0.63
N LYS A 883 6.08 -13.69 -0.37
CA LYS A 883 5.82 -14.96 -1.06
C LYS A 883 6.33 -16.10 -0.17
N ILE A 884 5.49 -17.09 0.05
CA ILE A 884 5.84 -18.20 0.96
C ILE A 884 7.09 -18.93 0.49
N ASP A 885 7.29 -19.10 -0.83
CA ASP A 885 8.49 -19.70 -1.42
C ASP A 885 9.80 -19.03 -0.95
N TYR A 886 9.76 -17.77 -0.55
CA TYR A 886 10.94 -16.98 -0.13
C TYR A 886 11.26 -17.13 1.37
N ARG A 887 10.40 -17.80 2.15
CA ARG A 887 10.60 -18.01 3.58
C ARG A 887 11.37 -19.29 3.92
N ILE A 888 11.85 -20.02 2.94
CA ILE A 888 12.62 -21.25 3.15
C ILE A 888 14.01 -20.91 3.65
N PRO A 889 14.45 -21.43 4.81
CA PRO A 889 15.77 -21.15 5.36
C PRO A 889 16.91 -21.51 4.39
N GLY A 890 17.96 -20.68 4.41
CA GLY A 890 19.16 -20.91 3.61
C GLY A 890 19.05 -20.45 2.16
N GLN A 891 17.93 -19.87 1.76
CA GLN A 891 17.73 -19.32 0.44
C GLN A 891 17.52 -17.82 0.49
N ALA A 892 18.35 -17.06 -0.27
CA ALA A 892 18.15 -15.63 -0.39
C ALA A 892 16.94 -15.32 -1.27
N ILE A 893 16.26 -14.20 -0.98
CA ILE A 893 15.21 -13.67 -1.86
C ILE A 893 15.83 -13.38 -3.23
N PRO A 894 15.23 -13.82 -4.34
CA PRO A 894 15.76 -13.56 -5.67
C PRO A 894 15.70 -12.05 -6.00
N GLU A 895 16.64 -11.62 -6.83
CA GLU A 895 16.67 -10.22 -7.32
C GLU A 895 15.52 -9.91 -8.27
N GLY A 896 15.12 -8.65 -8.32
CA GLY A 896 14.18 -8.11 -9.30
C GLY A 896 12.69 -8.21 -8.94
N ILE A 897 12.37 -8.64 -7.74
CA ILE A 897 10.98 -8.67 -7.26
C ILE A 897 10.63 -7.29 -6.70
N THR A 898 9.68 -6.61 -7.31
CA THR A 898 9.18 -5.29 -6.87
C THR A 898 7.87 -5.45 -6.15
N VAL A 899 7.84 -5.05 -4.87
CA VAL A 899 6.63 -5.11 -4.03
C VAL A 899 5.66 -3.99 -4.37
N TYR A 900 4.41 -4.07 -3.89
CA TYR A 900 3.43 -3.00 -4.06
C TYR A 900 3.83 -1.68 -3.38
N GLY A 901 4.56 -1.76 -2.26
CA GLY A 901 4.98 -0.57 -1.51
C GLY A 901 3.88 -0.02 -0.61
N ASN A 902 3.97 1.25 -0.28
CA ASN A 902 3.00 1.92 0.59
C ASN A 902 1.58 1.89 -0.01
N CYS A 903 0.56 1.86 0.84
CA CYS A 903 -0.83 1.99 0.42
C CYS A 903 -1.62 2.88 1.39
N ASP A 904 -2.68 3.52 0.90
CA ASP A 904 -3.56 4.36 1.71
C ASP A 904 -4.73 3.54 2.29
N TYR A 905 -4.45 2.72 3.29
CA TYR A 905 -5.48 1.96 4.00
C TYR A 905 -6.41 2.84 4.84
N VAL A 906 -6.04 4.09 5.13
CA VAL A 906 -6.89 5.07 5.82
C VAL A 906 -7.93 5.65 4.86
N GLY A 907 -7.56 5.87 3.59
CA GLY A 907 -8.47 6.34 2.55
C GLY A 907 -9.47 5.28 2.08
N TRP A 908 -9.22 4.00 2.36
CA TRP A 908 -10.02 2.85 1.96
C TRP A 908 -10.36 1.93 3.13
N PRO A 909 -11.00 2.44 4.19
CA PRO A 909 -11.22 1.68 5.42
C PRO A 909 -12.14 0.46 5.25
N ASP A 910 -12.99 0.46 4.23
CA ASP A 910 -13.96 -0.60 3.96
C ASP A 910 -13.40 -1.71 3.05
N ASN A 911 -12.16 -1.57 2.56
CA ASN A 911 -11.52 -2.62 1.77
C ASN A 911 -10.76 -3.57 2.68
N GLY A 912 -11.32 -4.76 2.92
CA GLY A 912 -10.74 -5.79 3.79
C GLY A 912 -9.31 -6.19 3.40
N PHE A 913 -8.99 -6.26 2.11
CA PHE A 913 -7.65 -6.59 1.63
C PHE A 913 -6.58 -5.60 2.13
N PHE A 914 -6.90 -4.30 2.16
CA PHE A 914 -5.98 -3.28 2.68
C PHE A 914 -5.98 -3.20 4.20
N THR A 915 -7.08 -3.50 4.86
CA THR A 915 -7.29 -3.15 6.27
C THR A 915 -7.15 -4.30 7.24
N TRP A 916 -7.37 -5.57 6.85
CA TRP A 916 -7.36 -6.68 7.79
C TRP A 916 -6.04 -6.85 8.56
N PRO A 917 -4.83 -6.75 7.93
CA PRO A 917 -3.59 -6.88 8.71
C PRO A 917 -3.37 -5.68 9.63
N ILE A 918 -3.80 -4.47 9.20
CA ILE A 918 -3.74 -3.26 10.02
C ILE A 918 -4.66 -3.41 11.22
N GLN A 919 -5.91 -3.76 11.00
CA GLN A 919 -6.94 -3.84 12.03
C GLN A 919 -6.67 -4.95 13.06
N TRP A 920 -6.28 -6.13 12.59
CA TRP A 920 -6.17 -7.31 13.45
C TRP A 920 -4.79 -7.51 14.07
N HIS A 921 -3.73 -6.97 13.45
CA HIS A 921 -2.35 -7.24 13.85
C HIS A 921 -1.55 -5.97 14.14
N VAL A 922 -1.29 -5.13 13.14
CA VAL A 922 -0.40 -3.96 13.28
C VAL A 922 -0.94 -2.94 14.28
N SER A 923 -2.26 -2.73 14.36
CA SER A 923 -2.89 -1.79 15.30
C SER A 923 -2.66 -2.13 16.77
N ARG A 924 -2.34 -3.38 17.08
CA ARG A 924 -2.10 -3.86 18.44
C ARG A 924 -0.68 -3.56 18.94
N VAL A 925 0.26 -3.32 18.03
CA VAL A 925 1.68 -3.21 18.32
C VAL A 925 2.33 -1.96 17.74
N GLY A 926 1.73 -1.33 16.76
CA GLY A 926 2.23 -0.12 16.12
C GLY A 926 2.08 1.12 17.01
N VAL A 927 3.10 1.95 17.06
CA VAL A 927 3.10 3.19 17.85
C VAL A 927 3.61 4.35 16.98
N PRO A 928 2.90 5.47 16.88
CA PRO A 928 1.47 5.64 17.19
C PRO A 928 0.61 4.61 16.47
N SER A 929 -0.70 4.59 16.75
CA SER A 929 -1.62 3.75 15.98
C SER A 929 -1.34 3.87 14.48
N PRO A 930 -1.32 2.78 13.69
CA PRO A 930 -1.03 2.81 12.26
C PRO A 930 -1.97 3.76 11.48
N TYR A 931 -3.17 4.00 11.98
CA TYR A 931 -4.12 4.96 11.39
C TYR A 931 -3.67 6.43 11.51
N ASN A 932 -2.66 6.72 12.32
CA ASN A 932 -2.05 8.03 12.48
C ASN A 932 -0.67 8.13 11.80
N TRP A 933 -0.26 7.12 11.04
CA TRP A 933 1.01 7.15 10.33
C TRP A 933 0.88 7.93 9.02
N PRO A 934 1.94 8.66 8.61
CA PRO A 934 2.00 9.25 7.28
C PRO A 934 2.01 8.14 6.22
N ILE A 935 1.15 8.24 5.22
CA ILE A 935 1.03 7.22 4.16
C ILE A 935 2.36 7.05 3.40
N HIS A 936 3.11 8.14 3.18
CA HIS A 936 4.43 8.04 2.55
C HIS A 936 5.45 7.22 3.36
N GLU A 937 5.22 6.98 4.65
CA GLU A 937 6.07 6.13 5.51
C GLU A 937 5.41 4.79 5.88
N ALA A 938 4.11 4.63 5.65
CA ALA A 938 3.32 3.49 6.09
C ALA A 938 3.59 2.21 5.25
N LEU A 939 4.81 1.74 5.28
CA LEU A 939 5.24 0.42 4.82
C LEU A 939 5.53 -0.43 6.05
N PHE A 940 4.66 -1.39 6.34
CA PHE A 940 4.83 -2.30 7.48
C PHE A 940 5.36 -3.63 6.98
N GLU A 941 6.68 -3.81 7.12
CA GLU A 941 7.40 -5.01 6.65
C GLU A 941 7.15 -6.18 7.59
N THR A 942 5.94 -6.74 7.55
CA THR A 942 5.58 -7.92 8.33
C THR A 942 6.03 -9.21 7.66
N TYR A 943 6.39 -9.14 6.38
CA TYR A 943 6.62 -10.30 5.49
C TYR A 943 5.35 -11.14 5.27
N LEU A 944 4.19 -10.58 5.56
CA LEU A 944 2.88 -11.23 5.52
C LEU A 944 1.75 -10.29 5.09
N TYR A 945 2.04 -9.02 4.83
CA TYR A 945 1.01 -8.05 4.47
C TYR A 945 0.90 -7.90 2.94
N PRO A 946 -0.06 -8.58 2.30
CA PRO A 946 -0.17 -8.57 0.84
C PRO A 946 -0.26 -7.17 0.26
N ALA A 947 -1.07 -6.30 0.83
CA ALA A 947 -1.30 -4.95 0.27
C ALA A 947 -0.04 -4.08 0.14
N THR A 948 1.04 -4.37 0.87
CA THR A 948 2.30 -3.62 0.79
C THR A 948 3.49 -4.45 0.32
N GLU A 949 3.53 -5.73 0.69
CA GLU A 949 4.71 -6.59 0.50
C GLU A 949 4.55 -7.60 -0.64
N GLU A 950 3.32 -7.81 -1.11
CA GLU A 950 3.07 -8.61 -2.28
C GLU A 950 3.42 -7.84 -3.57
N TYR A 951 3.23 -8.46 -4.71
CA TYR A 951 3.43 -7.89 -6.04
C TYR A 951 2.42 -8.48 -7.02
N THR A 952 2.19 -7.81 -8.14
CA THR A 952 1.70 -8.43 -9.37
C THR A 952 2.67 -8.17 -10.49
N VAL A 953 2.84 -9.15 -11.36
CA VAL A 953 3.84 -9.05 -12.43
C VAL A 953 3.53 -7.93 -13.43
N ASP A 954 2.26 -7.63 -13.68
CA ASP A 954 1.83 -6.56 -14.56
C ASP A 954 2.14 -5.15 -14.02
N ALA A 955 2.23 -5.00 -12.67
CA ALA A 955 2.66 -3.77 -12.02
C ALA A 955 4.14 -3.44 -12.25
N TRP A 956 4.94 -4.38 -12.79
CA TRP A 956 6.35 -4.17 -13.11
C TRP A 956 6.57 -3.54 -14.49
N ALA A 957 5.55 -3.35 -15.30
CA ALA A 957 5.68 -2.74 -16.62
C ALA A 957 6.36 -1.35 -16.62
N PRO A 958 6.06 -0.43 -15.67
CA PRO A 958 6.78 0.83 -15.57
C PRO A 958 8.28 0.66 -15.26
N ASN A 959 8.66 -0.29 -14.39
CA ASN A 959 10.06 -0.57 -14.10
C ASN A 959 10.82 -1.02 -15.36
N VAL A 960 10.25 -1.96 -16.10
CA VAL A 960 10.84 -2.46 -17.35
C VAL A 960 10.98 -1.33 -18.36
N PHE A 961 9.91 -0.58 -18.61
CA PHE A 961 9.91 0.45 -19.65
C PHE A 961 10.75 1.66 -19.25
N VAL A 962 10.53 2.25 -18.09
CA VAL A 962 11.17 3.52 -17.69
C VAL A 962 12.66 3.34 -17.43
N TRP A 963 13.05 2.32 -16.68
CA TRP A 963 14.50 2.05 -16.47
C TRP A 963 15.20 1.64 -17.76
N GLY A 964 14.53 0.83 -18.59
CA GLY A 964 15.05 0.47 -19.92
C GLY A 964 15.20 1.69 -20.83
N TYR A 965 14.23 2.58 -20.84
CA TYR A 965 14.27 3.84 -21.58
C TYR A 965 15.43 4.73 -21.14
N LEU A 966 15.56 4.93 -19.80
CA LEU A 966 16.66 5.72 -19.24
C LEU A 966 18.04 5.09 -19.50
N ALA A 967 18.12 3.77 -19.60
CA ALA A 967 19.35 3.07 -19.95
C ALA A 967 19.69 3.18 -21.44
N ALA A 968 18.67 3.05 -22.30
CA ALA A 968 18.82 2.97 -23.76
C ALA A 968 19.03 4.34 -24.43
N ARG A 969 18.55 5.44 -23.84
CA ARG A 969 18.67 6.78 -24.41
C ARG A 969 20.14 7.19 -24.61
N LYS A 970 20.41 7.89 -25.66
CA LYS A 970 21.74 8.47 -25.96
C LYS A 970 22.02 9.72 -25.11
#